data_3d81e4e923251e3556be6d5c6faf6864
#
_entry.id   3d81e4e923251e3556be6d5c6faf6864
#
_cell.length_a   1.000
_cell.length_b   1.000
_cell.length_c   1.000
_cell.angle_alpha   90.00
_cell.angle_beta   90.00
_cell.angle_gamma   90.00
#
_symmetry.space_group_name_H-M   'P 1'
#
loop_
_entity.id
_entity.type
_entity.pdbx_description
1 polymer ?
#
loop_
_entity_poly.entity_id
_entity_poly.type
_entity_poly.pdbx_seq_one_letter_code
_entity_poly.pdbx_strand_id
1 'polypeptide(L)'
;MPFDRETRNLLAKTVAACRRRLVEDVTDQLRGVFGLHPDGVVLPLEKLTHLSPDQHAAACRLRDLLDHYTAGAAGRDSDRRQAAYERMVLEIAFTALNRLAALRLCEERGLVVECVRKGTTSAGFQMFERISGGALGGRYDTYRVFLECLFDELALDLGVLFDRMTPQSAVFPSERCLEDVLAELNKLELTHLWTEDETIGWIYQYFNPPEERKAMREASQAPRNSRELAVRNQFFTPRYVVEFLTDNTLGRIWYEMRKGDTILKEECRYLVRRPNEVFLGPGEKPPADKCDEADLSQEEMLKLPVYIEHRPKKDPRDQRILDPACGSGHFLLYAFDLLEHIYEEAWSDPESPKSEVTGRTIQEDFETLDGLRRETPKLIIEHNLHGIDIDPRAVQIAALALWLRAQKTWKNLGLKAQQRPRIARSNIVTAEPMPGEEDMRREFTAGLKPRVLGQIVDEMFEKMKLAGEAGSLLKIEEEIKNALAAAKKQWEQSPKAEQMLLFPEHAPPCQLSLFDFSDLGLSPPTAHCLPHTDFWEQAEDRILDALREYAERAENGRATRRRLFAEDAARGFAFIDLCRRRYDTVLMNPPFGEPAKPSKALIERSFPRTKNDVYAAFVERGLDLLHPGGRLGAITSRTGFFLSSFTKWREEILLKEAKPTVFADLGYGVMDSAMVEAAAYCLEVRR
;
A
#
# COMPACT_ATOMS: atom_id res chain seq x y z
N MET A 1 -4.43 -8.56 27.87
CA MET A 1 -4.25 -8.20 26.43
C MET A 1 -4.36 -9.47 25.62
N PRO A 2 -5.13 -9.50 24.52
CA PRO A 2 -5.33 -10.72 23.74
C PRO A 2 -4.03 -11.28 23.12
N PHE A 3 -3.00 -10.45 22.94
CA PHE A 3 -1.70 -10.81 22.37
C PHE A 3 -0.57 -10.72 23.41
N ASP A 4 -0.67 -11.51 24.48
CA ASP A 4 0.46 -11.70 25.39
C ASP A 4 1.58 -12.53 24.71
N ARG A 5 2.72 -12.68 25.37
CA ARG A 5 3.88 -13.38 24.81
C ARG A 5 3.60 -14.86 24.52
N GLU A 6 2.80 -15.51 25.33
CA GLU A 6 2.47 -16.94 25.20
C GLU A 6 1.57 -17.14 23.97
N THR A 7 0.51 -16.35 23.85
CA THR A 7 -0.41 -16.35 22.73
C THR A 7 0.29 -16.05 21.41
N ARG A 8 1.19 -15.05 21.39
CA ARG A 8 2.00 -14.72 20.21
C ARG A 8 2.91 -15.89 19.80
N ASN A 9 3.55 -16.56 20.75
CA ASN A 9 4.40 -17.72 20.47
C ASN A 9 3.59 -18.90 19.92
N LEU A 10 2.37 -19.12 20.42
CA LEU A 10 1.48 -20.15 19.93
C LEU A 10 1.05 -19.84 18.48
N LEU A 11 0.62 -18.62 18.21
CA LEU A 11 0.25 -18.19 16.85
C LEU A 11 1.42 -18.31 15.88
N ALA A 12 2.63 -17.94 16.30
CA ALA A 12 3.83 -18.10 15.48
C ALA A 12 4.11 -19.56 15.11
N LYS A 13 3.97 -20.48 16.05
CA LYS A 13 4.13 -21.93 15.80
C LYS A 13 3.05 -22.46 14.83
N THR A 14 1.82 -22.02 15.01
CA THR A 14 0.70 -22.40 14.12
C THR A 14 0.92 -21.90 12.71
N VAL A 15 1.29 -20.62 12.53
CA VAL A 15 1.57 -20.05 11.20
C VAL A 15 2.75 -20.76 10.53
N ALA A 16 3.82 -21.06 11.28
CA ALA A 16 4.97 -21.80 10.75
C ALA A 16 4.60 -23.23 10.31
N ALA A 17 3.72 -23.91 11.06
CA ALA A 17 3.20 -25.23 10.69
C ALA A 17 2.36 -25.16 9.40
N CYS A 18 1.41 -24.22 9.32
CA CYS A 18 0.59 -24.00 8.13
C CYS A 18 1.47 -23.67 6.89
N ARG A 19 2.43 -22.73 7.03
CA ARG A 19 3.36 -22.40 5.95
C ARG A 19 4.11 -23.60 5.42
N ARG A 20 4.69 -24.40 6.31
CA ARG A 20 5.46 -25.58 5.91
C ARG A 20 4.59 -26.53 5.11
N ARG A 21 3.38 -26.86 5.58
CA ARG A 21 2.46 -27.77 4.90
C ARG A 21 2.05 -27.25 3.52
N LEU A 22 1.70 -25.97 3.45
CA LEU A 22 1.30 -25.34 2.18
C LEU A 22 2.46 -25.26 1.18
N VAL A 23 3.67 -24.91 1.62
CA VAL A 23 4.84 -24.85 0.73
C VAL A 23 5.21 -26.23 0.21
N GLU A 24 5.20 -27.27 1.06
CA GLU A 24 5.43 -28.66 0.66
C GLU A 24 4.38 -29.10 -0.37
N ASP A 25 3.09 -28.92 -0.08
CA ASP A 25 1.97 -29.31 -0.94
C ASP A 25 2.01 -28.59 -2.31
N VAL A 26 2.20 -27.28 -2.31
CA VAL A 26 2.31 -26.47 -3.55
C VAL A 26 3.51 -26.94 -4.38
N THR A 27 4.66 -27.18 -3.75
CA THR A 27 5.86 -27.66 -4.44
C THR A 27 5.62 -29.03 -5.08
N ASP A 28 4.96 -29.94 -4.35
CA ASP A 28 4.66 -31.29 -4.86
C ASP A 28 3.62 -31.25 -5.99
N GLN A 29 2.62 -30.39 -5.92
CA GLN A 29 1.64 -30.20 -7.01
C GLN A 29 2.30 -29.57 -8.24
N LEU A 30 3.12 -28.51 -8.07
CA LEU A 30 3.82 -27.88 -9.20
C LEU A 30 4.71 -28.87 -9.91
N ARG A 31 5.47 -29.67 -9.17
CA ARG A 31 6.36 -30.70 -9.73
C ARG A 31 5.59 -31.87 -10.33
N GLY A 32 4.69 -32.48 -9.55
CA GLY A 32 4.06 -33.76 -9.89
C GLY A 32 2.90 -33.63 -10.86
N VAL A 33 2.11 -32.57 -10.76
CA VAL A 33 0.93 -32.35 -11.62
C VAL A 33 1.29 -31.43 -12.79
N PHE A 34 1.91 -30.28 -12.51
CA PHE A 34 2.08 -29.23 -13.51
C PHE A 34 3.46 -29.25 -14.22
N GLY A 35 4.39 -30.11 -13.82
CA GLY A 35 5.71 -30.26 -14.48
C GLY A 35 6.61 -29.04 -14.35
N LEU A 36 6.46 -28.27 -13.25
CA LEU A 36 7.30 -27.13 -12.90
C LEU A 36 8.24 -27.54 -11.75
N HIS A 37 9.53 -27.55 -12.00
CA HIS A 37 10.51 -28.06 -11.03
C HIS A 37 11.26 -26.94 -10.30
N PRO A 38 11.69 -27.17 -9.03
CA PRO A 38 12.41 -26.18 -8.23
C PRO A 38 13.73 -25.69 -8.84
N ASP A 39 14.36 -26.49 -9.67
CA ASP A 39 15.61 -26.18 -10.43
C ASP A 39 15.35 -25.31 -11.68
N GLY A 40 14.09 -24.86 -11.90
CA GLY A 40 13.68 -24.05 -13.03
C GLY A 40 13.40 -24.85 -14.32
N VAL A 41 13.44 -26.17 -14.27
CA VAL A 41 13.05 -27.01 -15.40
C VAL A 41 11.53 -27.00 -15.57
N VAL A 42 11.06 -26.75 -16.80
CA VAL A 42 9.63 -26.73 -17.17
C VAL A 42 9.38 -27.83 -18.19
N LEU A 43 8.56 -28.81 -17.83
CA LEU A 43 8.18 -29.89 -18.76
C LEU A 43 7.22 -29.34 -19.83
N PRO A 44 7.40 -29.71 -21.12
CA PRO A 44 6.46 -29.35 -22.16
C PRO A 44 5.03 -29.85 -21.87
N LEU A 45 4.02 -29.06 -22.19
CA LEU A 45 2.62 -29.41 -21.92
C LEU A 45 2.18 -30.72 -22.60
N GLU A 46 2.75 -31.01 -23.77
CA GLU A 46 2.46 -32.20 -24.53
C GLU A 46 2.89 -33.50 -23.80
N LYS A 47 3.81 -33.39 -22.84
CA LYS A 47 4.24 -34.52 -22.00
C LYS A 47 3.35 -34.74 -20.79
N LEU A 48 2.44 -33.81 -20.48
CA LEU A 48 1.54 -33.87 -19.35
C LEU A 48 0.16 -34.39 -19.74
N THR A 49 0.11 -35.61 -20.27
CA THR A 49 -1.10 -36.26 -20.81
C THR A 49 -2.16 -36.59 -19.75
N HIS A 50 -1.82 -36.49 -18.47
CA HIS A 50 -2.71 -36.76 -17.34
C HIS A 50 -3.60 -35.57 -16.93
N LEU A 51 -3.34 -34.37 -17.48
CA LEU A 51 -4.08 -33.17 -17.10
C LEU A 51 -5.51 -33.20 -17.63
N SER A 52 -6.48 -32.88 -16.75
CA SER A 52 -7.83 -32.53 -17.18
C SER A 52 -7.81 -31.18 -17.95
N PRO A 53 -8.88 -30.82 -18.69
CA PRO A 53 -8.97 -29.53 -19.38
C PRO A 53 -8.73 -28.32 -18.43
N ASP A 54 -9.29 -28.36 -17.22
CA ASP A 54 -9.12 -27.31 -16.22
C ASP A 54 -7.70 -27.23 -15.68
N GLN A 55 -7.09 -28.40 -15.42
CA GLN A 55 -5.69 -28.50 -15.02
C GLN A 55 -4.74 -28.04 -16.13
N HIS A 56 -5.09 -28.30 -17.40
CA HIS A 56 -4.31 -27.80 -18.54
C HIS A 56 -4.36 -26.27 -18.61
N ALA A 57 -5.53 -25.66 -18.44
CA ALA A 57 -5.68 -24.21 -18.36
C ALA A 57 -4.91 -23.62 -17.17
N ALA A 58 -4.93 -24.29 -16.01
CA ALA A 58 -4.12 -23.91 -14.83
C ALA A 58 -2.63 -24.01 -15.12
N ALA A 59 -2.17 -25.08 -15.79
CA ALA A 59 -0.78 -25.27 -16.19
C ALA A 59 -0.28 -24.16 -17.12
N CYS A 60 -1.09 -23.69 -18.05
CA CYS A 60 -0.79 -22.54 -18.90
C CYS A 60 -0.60 -21.26 -18.04
N ARG A 61 -1.56 -20.96 -17.16
CA ARG A 61 -1.49 -19.78 -16.29
C ARG A 61 -0.27 -19.77 -15.37
N LEU A 62 0.10 -20.92 -14.82
CA LEU A 62 1.29 -21.06 -13.97
C LEU A 62 2.60 -20.85 -14.73
N ARG A 63 2.67 -21.29 -16.00
CA ARG A 63 3.83 -21.03 -16.87
C ARG A 63 3.94 -19.55 -17.22
N ASP A 64 2.81 -18.93 -17.57
CA ASP A 64 2.76 -17.50 -17.82
C ASP A 64 3.21 -16.69 -16.61
N LEU A 65 2.80 -17.08 -15.40
CA LEU A 65 3.24 -16.46 -14.14
C LEU A 65 4.75 -16.64 -13.90
N LEU A 66 5.27 -17.85 -14.13
CA LEU A 66 6.72 -18.12 -13.97
C LEU A 66 7.54 -17.29 -14.96
N ASP A 67 7.11 -17.20 -16.21
CA ASP A 67 7.77 -16.38 -17.24
C ASP A 67 7.71 -14.90 -16.90
N HIS A 68 6.56 -14.41 -16.41
CA HIS A 68 6.37 -13.04 -15.95
C HIS A 68 7.34 -12.68 -14.80
N TYR A 69 7.41 -13.50 -13.76
CA TYR A 69 8.35 -13.29 -12.66
C TYR A 69 9.82 -13.41 -13.09
N THR A 70 10.11 -14.28 -14.05
CA THR A 70 11.45 -14.42 -14.62
C THR A 70 11.86 -13.16 -15.38
N ALA A 71 10.94 -12.54 -16.12
CA ALA A 71 11.19 -11.30 -16.87
C ALA A 71 11.50 -10.12 -15.93
N GLY A 72 10.83 -10.04 -14.78
CA GLY A 72 11.06 -9.00 -13.76
C GLY A 72 12.29 -9.22 -12.89
N ALA A 73 12.91 -10.42 -12.88
CA ALA A 73 14.02 -10.74 -12.01
C ALA A 73 15.38 -10.33 -12.61
N ALA A 74 16.35 -9.95 -11.75
CA ALA A 74 17.70 -9.62 -12.12
C ALA A 74 18.64 -10.84 -11.97
N GLY A 75 19.68 -10.96 -12.80
CA GLY A 75 20.70 -12.00 -12.71
C GLY A 75 20.82 -12.89 -13.94
N ARG A 76 21.49 -14.05 -13.80
CA ARG A 76 21.60 -15.05 -14.87
C ARG A 76 20.26 -15.77 -15.05
N ASP A 77 20.02 -16.33 -16.21
CA ASP A 77 18.72 -16.92 -16.55
C ASP A 77 18.28 -18.05 -15.61
N SER A 78 19.21 -18.95 -15.25
CA SER A 78 18.95 -19.99 -14.25
C SER A 78 18.57 -19.47 -12.89
N ASP A 79 19.31 -18.45 -12.41
CA ASP A 79 19.11 -17.87 -11.08
C ASP A 79 17.80 -17.09 -11.03
N ARG A 80 17.46 -16.41 -12.13
CA ARG A 80 16.17 -15.71 -12.30
C ARG A 80 14.98 -16.65 -12.25
N ARG A 81 15.04 -17.79 -12.98
CA ARG A 81 13.97 -18.80 -12.96
C ARG A 81 13.79 -19.46 -11.61
N GLN A 82 14.88 -19.78 -10.94
CA GLN A 82 14.81 -20.35 -9.59
C GLN A 82 14.17 -19.34 -8.61
N ALA A 83 14.61 -18.09 -8.63
CA ALA A 83 14.03 -17.05 -7.78
C ALA A 83 12.53 -16.80 -8.08
N ALA A 84 12.15 -16.83 -9.38
CA ALA A 84 10.76 -16.72 -9.82
C ALA A 84 9.91 -17.90 -9.32
N TYR A 85 10.43 -19.12 -9.39
CA TYR A 85 9.77 -20.31 -8.86
C TYR A 85 9.56 -20.23 -7.34
N GLU A 86 10.61 -19.88 -6.59
CA GLU A 86 10.50 -19.71 -5.12
C GLU A 86 9.49 -18.63 -4.74
N ARG A 87 9.49 -17.49 -5.46
CA ARG A 87 8.49 -16.43 -5.30
C ARG A 87 7.08 -16.98 -5.53
N MET A 88 6.85 -17.67 -6.63
CA MET A 88 5.56 -18.25 -7.00
C MET A 88 5.04 -19.21 -5.92
N VAL A 89 5.86 -20.14 -5.44
CA VAL A 89 5.49 -21.08 -4.36
C VAL A 89 5.08 -20.36 -3.11
N LEU A 90 5.86 -19.36 -2.66
CA LEU A 90 5.58 -18.61 -1.44
C LEU A 90 4.32 -17.76 -1.56
N GLU A 91 4.06 -17.13 -2.71
CA GLU A 91 2.86 -16.33 -2.93
C GLU A 91 1.59 -17.20 -2.98
N ILE A 92 1.64 -18.36 -3.64
CA ILE A 92 0.53 -19.32 -3.66
C ILE A 92 0.21 -19.79 -2.23
N ALA A 93 1.24 -20.23 -1.49
CA ALA A 93 1.08 -20.71 -0.12
C ALA A 93 0.55 -19.62 0.82
N PHE A 94 1.05 -18.39 0.69
CA PHE A 94 0.60 -17.24 1.47
C PHE A 94 -0.84 -16.86 1.16
N THR A 95 -1.22 -16.82 -0.12
CA THR A 95 -2.58 -16.51 -0.55
C THR A 95 -3.57 -17.55 -0.02
N ALA A 96 -3.23 -18.85 -0.09
CA ALA A 96 -4.06 -19.92 0.44
C ALA A 96 -4.26 -19.78 1.96
N LEU A 97 -3.19 -19.55 2.72
CA LEU A 97 -3.28 -19.34 4.17
C LEU A 97 -4.15 -18.14 4.52
N ASN A 98 -3.94 -17.00 3.85
CA ASN A 98 -4.67 -15.78 4.14
C ASN A 98 -6.17 -15.87 3.80
N ARG A 99 -6.53 -16.54 2.71
CA ARG A 99 -7.93 -16.80 2.37
C ARG A 99 -8.63 -17.61 3.45
N LEU A 100 -8.00 -18.69 3.92
CA LEU A 100 -8.54 -19.52 4.99
C LEU A 100 -8.62 -18.77 6.32
N ALA A 101 -7.59 -18.00 6.67
CA ALA A 101 -7.58 -17.16 7.86
C ALA A 101 -8.63 -16.04 7.79
N ALA A 102 -8.78 -15.40 6.62
CA ALA A 102 -9.80 -14.38 6.40
C ALA A 102 -11.23 -14.95 6.51
N LEU A 103 -11.49 -16.12 5.93
CA LEU A 103 -12.77 -16.80 6.12
C LEU A 103 -13.01 -17.12 7.59
N ARG A 104 -11.97 -17.55 8.33
CA ARG A 104 -12.08 -17.85 9.76
C ARG A 104 -12.41 -16.60 10.58
N LEU A 105 -11.80 -15.45 10.25
CA LEU A 105 -12.13 -14.14 10.84
C LEU A 105 -13.57 -13.71 10.50
N CYS A 106 -13.98 -13.86 9.24
CA CYS A 106 -15.34 -13.52 8.80
C CYS A 106 -16.39 -14.39 9.48
N GLU A 107 -16.12 -15.69 9.62
CA GLU A 107 -16.99 -16.65 10.27
C GLU A 107 -17.19 -16.31 11.76
N GLU A 108 -16.11 -16.05 12.51
CA GLU A 108 -16.21 -15.70 13.94
C GLU A 108 -16.95 -14.38 14.16
N ARG A 109 -16.85 -13.47 13.22
CA ARG A 109 -17.57 -12.20 13.24
C ARG A 109 -19.00 -12.28 12.69
N GLY A 110 -19.44 -13.46 12.22
CA GLY A 110 -20.76 -13.67 11.64
C GLY A 110 -20.99 -12.92 10.33
N LEU A 111 -19.93 -12.67 9.55
CA LEU A 111 -19.99 -12.07 8.22
C LEU A 111 -20.29 -13.11 7.13
N VAL A 112 -19.86 -14.33 7.34
CA VAL A 112 -20.15 -15.50 6.50
C VAL A 112 -20.73 -16.63 7.36
N VAL A 113 -21.38 -17.59 6.72
CA VAL A 113 -21.86 -18.83 7.37
C VAL A 113 -20.68 -19.67 7.86
N GLU A 114 -20.92 -20.56 8.83
CA GLU A 114 -19.87 -21.49 9.30
C GLU A 114 -19.33 -22.31 8.11
N CYS A 115 -18.02 -22.17 7.85
CA CYS A 115 -17.38 -22.74 6.66
C CYS A 115 -16.04 -23.42 6.96
N VAL A 116 -15.11 -22.76 7.68
CA VAL A 116 -13.75 -23.28 7.94
C VAL A 116 -13.56 -23.81 9.36
N ARG A 117 -14.30 -23.34 10.35
CA ARG A 117 -14.15 -23.74 11.76
C ARG A 117 -14.31 -25.25 11.97
N LYS A 118 -15.26 -25.86 11.29
CA LYS A 118 -15.53 -27.31 11.35
C LYS A 118 -15.25 -28.03 10.02
N GLY A 119 -14.61 -27.37 9.07
CA GLY A 119 -14.27 -27.93 7.78
C GLY A 119 -15.48 -28.55 7.08
N THR A 120 -15.35 -29.77 6.59
CA THR A 120 -16.43 -30.52 5.91
C THR A 120 -17.62 -30.86 6.80
N THR A 121 -17.61 -30.58 8.10
CA THR A 121 -18.76 -30.75 9.02
C THR A 121 -19.42 -29.41 9.36
N SER A 122 -19.00 -28.31 8.76
CA SER A 122 -19.58 -26.99 8.98
C SER A 122 -21.02 -26.88 8.47
N ALA A 123 -21.84 -26.10 9.16
CA ALA A 123 -23.26 -25.94 8.81
C ALA A 123 -23.46 -25.36 7.39
N GLY A 124 -22.64 -24.42 7.00
CA GLY A 124 -22.68 -23.84 5.64
C GLY A 124 -22.36 -24.87 4.55
N PHE A 125 -21.32 -25.68 4.78
CA PHE A 125 -20.98 -26.74 3.82
C PHE A 125 -22.06 -27.83 3.75
N GLN A 126 -22.62 -28.28 4.89
CA GLN A 126 -23.69 -29.26 4.87
C GLN A 126 -24.93 -28.77 4.11
N MET A 127 -25.24 -27.49 4.22
CA MET A 127 -26.32 -26.87 3.42
C MET A 127 -25.98 -26.88 1.92
N PHE A 128 -24.76 -26.50 1.56
CA PHE A 128 -24.27 -26.50 0.18
C PHE A 128 -24.26 -27.92 -0.43
N GLU A 129 -23.76 -28.91 0.33
CA GLU A 129 -23.70 -30.33 -0.08
C GLU A 129 -25.11 -30.88 -0.37
N ARG A 130 -26.14 -30.51 0.42
CA ARG A 130 -27.52 -30.89 0.15
C ARG A 130 -28.10 -30.26 -1.11
N ILE A 131 -27.74 -29.01 -1.39
CA ILE A 131 -28.21 -28.29 -2.58
C ILE A 131 -27.52 -28.84 -3.83
N SER A 132 -26.24 -29.14 -3.78
CA SER A 132 -25.46 -29.68 -4.92
C SER A 132 -25.81 -31.12 -5.27
N GLY A 133 -26.43 -31.88 -4.36
CA GLY A 133 -26.94 -33.23 -4.59
C GLY A 133 -25.90 -34.22 -5.12
N GLY A 134 -24.61 -34.03 -4.84
CA GLY A 134 -23.53 -34.91 -5.29
C GLY A 134 -23.05 -34.63 -6.73
N ALA A 135 -23.55 -33.58 -7.38
CA ALA A 135 -23.18 -33.25 -8.77
C ALA A 135 -21.73 -32.76 -8.94
N LEU A 136 -21.05 -32.39 -7.84
CA LEU A 136 -19.73 -31.76 -7.85
C LEU A 136 -18.56 -32.71 -7.55
N GLY A 137 -18.79 -34.04 -7.58
CA GLY A 137 -17.76 -35.04 -7.35
C GLY A 137 -17.69 -35.52 -5.90
N GLY A 138 -16.49 -35.85 -5.41
CA GLY A 138 -16.27 -36.32 -4.03
C GLY A 138 -16.51 -35.21 -2.99
N ARG A 139 -16.50 -35.60 -1.71
CA ARG A 139 -16.77 -34.66 -0.61
C ARG A 139 -15.74 -33.53 -0.56
N TYR A 140 -14.49 -33.83 -0.82
CA TYR A 140 -13.44 -32.83 -0.91
C TYR A 140 -13.68 -31.87 -2.10
N ASP A 141 -13.98 -32.38 -3.29
CA ASP A 141 -14.26 -31.54 -4.47
C ASP A 141 -15.44 -30.61 -4.21
N THR A 142 -16.51 -31.14 -3.62
CA THR A 142 -17.69 -30.34 -3.22
C THR A 142 -17.32 -29.26 -2.20
N TYR A 143 -16.47 -29.58 -1.21
CA TYR A 143 -16.02 -28.60 -0.21
C TYR A 143 -15.13 -27.53 -0.82
N ARG A 144 -14.23 -27.90 -1.72
CA ARG A 144 -13.42 -26.96 -2.49
C ARG A 144 -14.30 -25.96 -3.26
N VAL A 145 -15.30 -26.44 -4.01
CA VAL A 145 -16.22 -25.58 -4.76
C VAL A 145 -17.00 -24.65 -3.83
N PHE A 146 -17.44 -25.16 -2.65
CA PHE A 146 -18.09 -24.34 -1.64
C PHE A 146 -17.19 -23.18 -1.18
N LEU A 147 -15.92 -23.43 -0.85
CA LEU A 147 -14.97 -22.38 -0.46
C LEU A 147 -14.71 -21.41 -1.63
N GLU A 148 -14.61 -21.92 -2.85
CA GLU A 148 -14.44 -21.11 -4.06
C GLU A 148 -15.63 -20.18 -4.32
N CYS A 149 -16.88 -20.62 -4.04
CA CYS A 149 -18.05 -19.74 -4.09
C CYS A 149 -17.98 -18.60 -3.05
N LEU A 150 -17.47 -18.90 -1.84
CA LEU A 150 -17.24 -17.84 -0.83
C LEU A 150 -16.14 -16.87 -1.25
N PHE A 151 -15.09 -17.36 -1.93
CA PHE A 151 -14.06 -16.48 -2.49
C PHE A 151 -14.63 -15.56 -3.56
N ASP A 152 -15.48 -16.05 -4.45
CA ASP A 152 -16.13 -15.24 -5.49
C ASP A 152 -17.01 -14.15 -4.89
N GLU A 153 -17.75 -14.44 -3.83
CA GLU A 153 -18.55 -13.45 -3.11
C GLU A 153 -17.67 -12.36 -2.47
N LEU A 154 -16.60 -12.77 -1.78
CA LEU A 154 -15.68 -11.83 -1.14
C LEU A 154 -14.81 -11.06 -2.15
N ALA A 155 -14.56 -11.61 -3.33
CA ALA A 155 -13.80 -10.94 -4.39
C ALA A 155 -14.47 -9.67 -4.89
N LEU A 156 -15.78 -9.55 -4.73
CA LEU A 156 -16.54 -8.35 -5.10
C LEU A 156 -16.02 -7.09 -4.38
N ASP A 157 -15.56 -7.22 -3.13
CA ASP A 157 -15.03 -6.12 -2.33
C ASP A 157 -13.51 -6.21 -2.14
N LEU A 158 -12.96 -7.43 -2.11
CA LEU A 158 -11.56 -7.73 -1.80
C LEU A 158 -10.89 -8.53 -2.93
N GLY A 159 -11.02 -8.06 -4.17
CA GLY A 159 -10.42 -8.70 -5.34
C GLY A 159 -8.91 -8.97 -5.19
N VAL A 160 -8.19 -8.05 -4.52
CA VAL A 160 -6.74 -8.19 -4.26
C VAL A 160 -6.34 -9.50 -3.55
N LEU A 161 -7.26 -10.10 -2.75
CA LEU A 161 -7.02 -11.36 -2.03
C LEU A 161 -7.84 -12.52 -2.61
N PHE A 162 -9.09 -12.30 -3.01
CA PHE A 162 -10.04 -13.38 -3.29
C PHE A 162 -10.28 -13.64 -4.78
N ASP A 163 -9.75 -12.83 -5.70
CA ASP A 163 -9.91 -13.07 -7.14
C ASP A 163 -9.30 -14.42 -7.54
N ARG A 164 -10.18 -15.37 -7.91
CA ARG A 164 -9.80 -16.72 -8.37
C ARG A 164 -9.23 -16.76 -9.78
N MET A 165 -9.34 -15.68 -10.52
CA MET A 165 -8.79 -15.59 -11.87
C MET A 165 -7.29 -15.31 -11.86
N THR A 166 -6.72 -14.93 -10.71
CA THR A 166 -5.27 -14.76 -10.57
C THR A 166 -4.54 -16.10 -10.75
N PRO A 167 -3.34 -16.12 -11.37
CA PRO A 167 -2.58 -17.35 -11.57
C PRO A 167 -2.21 -18.05 -10.26
N GLN A 168 -2.01 -17.32 -9.17
CA GLN A 168 -1.76 -17.86 -7.82
C GLN A 168 -2.93 -18.71 -7.32
N SER A 169 -4.13 -18.49 -7.84
CA SER A 169 -5.33 -19.27 -7.51
C SER A 169 -5.44 -20.58 -8.29
N ALA A 170 -4.53 -20.84 -9.25
CA ALA A 170 -4.56 -22.05 -10.06
C ALA A 170 -4.20 -23.33 -9.28
N VAL A 171 -3.57 -23.18 -8.10
CA VAL A 171 -3.25 -24.28 -7.19
C VAL A 171 -4.08 -24.12 -5.91
N PHE A 172 -4.93 -25.12 -5.65
CA PHE A 172 -5.69 -25.23 -4.40
C PHE A 172 -5.04 -26.28 -3.51
N PRO A 173 -4.97 -26.11 -2.16
CA PRO A 173 -4.39 -27.11 -1.27
C PRO A 173 -5.03 -28.49 -1.45
N SER A 174 -4.22 -29.54 -1.46
CA SER A 174 -4.72 -30.94 -1.51
C SER A 174 -5.58 -31.24 -0.27
N GLU A 175 -6.44 -32.26 -0.33
CA GLU A 175 -7.35 -32.65 0.75
C GLU A 175 -6.62 -32.77 2.09
N ARG A 176 -5.54 -33.52 2.13
CA ARG A 176 -4.74 -33.69 3.35
C ARG A 176 -4.12 -32.38 3.84
N CYS A 177 -3.58 -31.58 2.93
CA CYS A 177 -3.00 -30.29 3.29
C CYS A 177 -4.06 -29.35 3.85
N LEU A 178 -5.23 -29.29 3.24
CA LEU A 178 -6.35 -28.47 3.71
C LEU A 178 -6.81 -28.88 5.10
N GLU A 179 -6.98 -30.18 5.35
CA GLU A 179 -7.34 -30.71 6.68
C GLU A 179 -6.29 -30.35 7.74
N ASP A 180 -4.99 -30.57 7.45
CA ASP A 180 -3.90 -30.22 8.35
C ASP A 180 -3.88 -28.70 8.67
N VAL A 181 -4.05 -27.84 7.67
CA VAL A 181 -4.09 -26.39 7.86
C VAL A 181 -5.31 -25.94 8.65
N LEU A 182 -6.48 -26.50 8.37
CA LEU A 182 -7.70 -26.20 9.13
C LEU A 182 -7.57 -26.66 10.59
N ALA A 183 -6.98 -27.82 10.84
CA ALA A 183 -6.73 -28.30 12.21
C ALA A 183 -5.80 -27.34 12.99
N GLU A 184 -4.76 -26.80 12.34
CA GLU A 184 -3.88 -25.82 12.95
C GLU A 184 -4.59 -24.48 13.26
N LEU A 185 -5.37 -23.94 12.31
CA LEU A 185 -6.10 -22.68 12.48
C LEU A 185 -7.22 -22.76 13.53
N ASN A 186 -7.80 -23.95 13.74
CA ASN A 186 -8.93 -24.16 14.64
C ASN A 186 -8.54 -24.68 16.03
N LYS A 187 -7.28 -24.58 16.43
CA LYS A 187 -6.87 -24.88 17.80
C LYS A 187 -7.67 -24.04 18.81
N LEU A 188 -8.19 -24.71 19.85
CA LEU A 188 -9.08 -24.07 20.84
C LEU A 188 -8.44 -22.84 21.51
N GLU A 189 -7.15 -22.91 21.74
CA GLU A 189 -6.36 -21.84 22.37
C GLU A 189 -6.30 -20.56 21.52
N LEU A 190 -6.53 -20.66 20.20
CA LEU A 190 -6.52 -19.52 19.27
C LEU A 190 -7.90 -18.91 19.06
N THR A 191 -8.97 -19.50 19.58
CA THR A 191 -10.35 -19.09 19.27
C THR A 191 -10.61 -17.61 19.53
N HIS A 192 -10.08 -17.07 20.64
CA HIS A 192 -10.25 -15.67 21.02
C HIS A 192 -9.56 -14.68 20.07
N LEU A 193 -8.54 -15.12 19.33
CA LEU A 193 -7.79 -14.25 18.41
C LEU A 193 -8.58 -13.90 17.14
N TRP A 194 -9.52 -14.78 16.75
CA TRP A 194 -10.27 -14.56 15.50
C TRP A 194 -11.30 -13.42 15.59
N THR A 195 -11.51 -12.85 16.77
CA THR A 195 -12.28 -11.61 16.97
C THR A 195 -11.44 -10.35 16.86
N GLU A 196 -10.10 -10.47 16.95
CA GLU A 196 -9.17 -9.35 17.00
C GLU A 196 -8.71 -8.96 15.59
N ASP A 197 -8.71 -7.65 15.29
CA ASP A 197 -8.31 -7.13 13.98
C ASP A 197 -6.81 -7.32 13.70
N GLU A 198 -6.00 -7.33 14.76
CA GLU A 198 -4.55 -7.48 14.66
C GLU A 198 -4.10 -8.90 14.25
N THR A 199 -4.97 -9.91 14.38
CA THR A 199 -4.62 -11.31 14.13
C THR A 199 -4.05 -11.54 12.74
N ILE A 200 -4.65 -10.93 11.71
CA ILE A 200 -4.17 -11.11 10.33
C ILE A 200 -2.78 -10.47 10.12
N GLY A 201 -2.51 -9.36 10.80
CA GLY A 201 -1.19 -8.72 10.79
C GLY A 201 -0.11 -9.60 11.42
N TRP A 202 -0.43 -10.27 12.53
CA TRP A 202 0.48 -11.23 13.16
C TRP A 202 0.70 -12.47 12.29
N ILE A 203 -0.31 -12.98 11.58
CA ILE A 203 -0.16 -14.08 10.60
C ILE A 203 0.83 -13.68 9.50
N TYR A 204 0.69 -12.47 8.94
CA TYR A 204 1.63 -11.94 7.97
C TYR A 204 3.06 -11.88 8.52
N GLN A 205 3.24 -11.36 9.72
CA GLN A 205 4.56 -11.25 10.33
C GLN A 205 5.23 -12.62 10.58
N TYR A 206 4.47 -13.61 11.07
CA TYR A 206 4.99 -14.93 11.41
C TYR A 206 5.13 -15.86 10.21
N PHE A 207 4.57 -15.50 9.07
CA PHE A 207 4.79 -16.24 7.83
C PHE A 207 6.28 -16.25 7.40
N ASN A 208 7.04 -15.21 7.75
CA ASN A 208 8.49 -15.18 7.56
C ASN A 208 9.18 -15.53 8.89
N PRO A 209 9.77 -16.74 9.03
CA PRO A 209 10.32 -17.20 10.30
C PRO A 209 11.56 -16.40 10.72
N PRO A 210 11.80 -16.27 12.05
CA PRO A 210 12.95 -15.54 12.56
C PRO A 210 14.30 -16.07 12.07
N GLU A 211 14.39 -17.37 11.84
CA GLU A 211 15.60 -18.06 11.32
C GLU A 211 15.95 -17.58 9.92
N GLU A 212 14.95 -17.40 9.05
CA GLU A 212 15.14 -16.87 7.69
C GLU A 212 15.68 -15.44 7.75
N ARG A 213 15.11 -14.59 8.63
CA ARG A 213 15.59 -13.22 8.85
C ARG A 213 17.04 -13.19 9.37
N LYS A 214 17.37 -14.09 10.29
CA LYS A 214 18.73 -14.22 10.84
C LYS A 214 19.71 -14.64 9.75
N ALA A 215 19.39 -15.67 8.99
CA ALA A 215 20.21 -16.14 7.87
C ALA A 215 20.46 -15.05 6.82
N MET A 216 19.44 -14.26 6.47
CA MET A 216 19.59 -13.12 5.55
C MET A 216 20.56 -12.05 6.09
N ARG A 217 20.51 -11.76 7.40
CA ARG A 217 21.42 -10.78 8.05
C ARG A 217 22.86 -11.30 8.11
N GLU A 218 23.04 -12.59 8.39
CA GLU A 218 24.36 -13.22 8.41
C GLU A 218 25.00 -13.30 7.01
N ALA A 219 24.17 -13.50 5.97
CA ALA A 219 24.65 -13.59 4.59
C ALA A 219 25.08 -12.23 4.00
N SER A 220 24.51 -11.11 4.45
CA SER A 220 24.85 -9.75 3.97
C SER A 220 24.49 -8.67 4.99
N GLN A 221 25.36 -7.68 5.19
CA GLN A 221 25.09 -6.53 6.05
C GLN A 221 23.93 -5.69 5.48
N ALA A 222 24.00 -5.28 4.21
CA ALA A 222 22.91 -4.60 3.51
C ALA A 222 21.96 -5.62 2.85
N PRO A 223 20.65 -5.32 2.73
CA PRO A 223 19.71 -6.15 1.97
C PRO A 223 20.17 -6.31 0.52
N ARG A 224 20.05 -7.52 -0.02
CA ARG A 224 20.47 -7.80 -1.40
C ARG A 224 19.41 -7.43 -2.44
N ASN A 225 18.14 -7.45 -2.03
CA ASN A 225 16.97 -7.17 -2.87
C ASN A 225 15.78 -6.71 -2.02
N SER A 226 14.66 -6.35 -2.68
CA SER A 226 13.39 -5.91 -2.06
C SER A 226 12.82 -6.92 -1.06
N ARG A 227 12.83 -8.21 -1.37
CA ARG A 227 12.34 -9.25 -0.45
C ARG A 227 13.14 -9.25 0.86
N GLU A 228 14.47 -9.17 0.79
CA GLU A 228 15.30 -9.10 2.01
C GLU A 228 15.04 -7.80 2.77
N LEU A 229 14.87 -6.68 2.06
CA LEU A 229 14.54 -5.40 2.68
C LEU A 229 13.22 -5.51 3.46
N ALA A 230 12.18 -6.04 2.85
CA ALA A 230 10.87 -6.24 3.48
C ALA A 230 10.97 -7.20 4.67
N VAL A 231 11.48 -8.42 4.48
CA VAL A 231 11.50 -9.46 5.51
C VAL A 231 12.38 -9.07 6.71
N ARG A 232 13.52 -8.41 6.47
CA ARG A 232 14.46 -7.98 7.54
C ARG A 232 13.93 -6.86 8.42
N ASN A 233 13.04 -6.02 7.88
CA ASN A 233 12.46 -4.84 8.54
C ASN A 233 11.00 -5.01 8.94
N GLN A 234 10.47 -6.21 8.88
CA GLN A 234 9.11 -6.53 9.27
C GLN A 234 8.98 -6.55 10.80
N PHE A 235 8.67 -5.39 11.39
CA PHE A 235 8.47 -5.22 12.82
C PHE A 235 7.05 -4.75 13.10
N PHE A 236 6.43 -5.38 14.09
CA PHE A 236 5.11 -4.96 14.57
C PHE A 236 5.24 -3.66 15.38
N THR A 237 4.46 -2.65 15.03
CA THR A 237 4.39 -1.41 15.81
C THR A 237 3.46 -1.59 17.00
N PRO A 238 3.93 -1.44 18.25
CA PRO A 238 3.06 -1.58 19.42
C PRO A 238 1.90 -0.57 19.39
N ARG A 239 0.72 -1.02 19.82
CA ARG A 239 -0.51 -0.23 19.77
C ARG A 239 -0.37 1.15 20.42
N TYR A 240 0.26 1.24 21.59
CA TYR A 240 0.45 2.52 22.27
C TYR A 240 1.30 3.52 21.48
N VAL A 241 2.24 3.05 20.64
CA VAL A 241 3.02 3.90 19.72
C VAL A 241 2.16 4.38 18.57
N VAL A 242 1.33 3.48 18.01
CA VAL A 242 0.38 3.84 16.95
C VAL A 242 -0.58 4.93 17.45
N GLU A 243 -1.17 4.72 18.64
CA GLU A 243 -2.04 5.69 19.28
C GLU A 243 -1.31 7.02 19.54
N PHE A 244 -0.12 6.98 20.15
CA PHE A 244 0.68 8.18 20.44
C PHE A 244 0.96 9.02 19.20
N LEU A 245 1.40 8.40 18.10
CA LEU A 245 1.73 9.12 16.87
C LEU A 245 0.49 9.65 16.16
N THR A 246 -0.57 8.87 16.09
CA THR A 246 -1.81 9.27 15.40
C THR A 246 -2.56 10.35 16.18
N ASP A 247 -2.63 10.25 17.52
CA ASP A 247 -3.23 11.27 18.39
C ASP A 247 -2.54 12.64 18.21
N ASN A 248 -1.20 12.63 18.12
CA ASN A 248 -0.41 13.86 18.02
C ASN A 248 -0.18 14.35 16.57
N THR A 249 -0.74 13.67 15.58
CA THR A 249 -0.79 14.09 14.19
C THR A 249 -2.23 14.36 13.74
N LEU A 250 -2.97 13.36 13.31
CA LEU A 250 -4.36 13.48 12.86
C LEU A 250 -5.27 14.06 13.95
N GLY A 251 -5.22 13.47 15.16
CA GLY A 251 -6.01 13.94 16.31
C GLY A 251 -5.69 15.39 16.67
N ARG A 252 -4.41 15.77 16.68
CA ARG A 252 -3.97 17.13 16.97
C ARG A 252 -4.35 18.12 15.89
N ILE A 253 -4.31 17.75 14.60
CA ILE A 253 -4.77 18.59 13.50
C ILE A 253 -6.24 18.93 13.68
N TRP A 254 -7.07 17.93 13.94
CA TRP A 254 -8.51 18.13 14.17
C TRP A 254 -8.79 18.95 15.42
N TYR A 255 -8.09 18.69 16.52
CA TYR A 255 -8.16 19.46 17.76
C TYR A 255 -7.87 20.96 17.52
N GLU A 256 -6.86 21.28 16.70
CA GLU A 256 -6.54 22.66 16.35
C GLU A 256 -7.59 23.32 15.45
N MET A 257 -8.13 22.59 14.46
CA MET A 257 -9.23 23.06 13.60
C MET A 257 -10.48 23.41 14.42
N ARG A 258 -10.75 22.63 15.47
CA ARG A 258 -11.88 22.79 16.38
C ARG A 258 -11.58 23.70 17.56
N LYS A 259 -10.39 24.30 17.65
CA LYS A 259 -9.95 25.15 18.76
C LYS A 259 -10.13 24.49 20.14
N GLY A 260 -9.90 23.17 20.20
CA GLY A 260 -10.03 22.37 21.42
C GLY A 260 -11.46 21.88 21.73
N ASP A 261 -12.47 22.24 20.95
CA ASP A 261 -13.85 21.77 21.11
C ASP A 261 -14.08 20.52 20.25
N THR A 262 -13.63 19.37 20.73
CA THR A 262 -13.73 18.07 20.06
C THR A 262 -13.77 16.93 21.08
N ILE A 263 -14.51 15.86 20.76
CA ILE A 263 -14.53 14.63 21.55
C ILE A 263 -13.14 13.95 21.57
N LEU A 264 -12.34 14.18 20.53
CA LEU A 264 -11.00 13.57 20.44
C LEU A 264 -10.10 13.94 21.62
N LYS A 265 -10.36 15.03 22.32
CA LYS A 265 -9.62 15.36 23.56
C LYS A 265 -9.79 14.33 24.68
N GLU A 266 -10.89 13.56 24.66
CA GLU A 266 -11.19 12.50 25.63
C GLU A 266 -10.87 11.11 25.06
N GLU A 267 -11.09 10.91 23.75
CA GLU A 267 -10.85 9.62 23.07
C GLU A 267 -9.36 9.38 22.81
N CYS A 268 -8.58 10.40 22.44
CA CYS A 268 -7.16 10.32 22.17
C CYS A 268 -6.35 10.28 23.47
N ARG A 269 -6.01 9.09 23.91
CA ARG A 269 -5.31 8.82 25.18
C ARG A 269 -3.97 9.56 25.29
N TYR A 270 -3.27 9.71 24.20
CA TYR A 270 -1.90 10.27 24.17
C TYR A 270 -1.84 11.67 23.54
N LEU A 271 -2.96 12.32 23.32
CA LEU A 271 -2.98 13.68 22.77
C LEU A 271 -2.31 14.66 23.74
N VAL A 272 -1.19 15.20 23.33
CA VAL A 272 -0.45 16.20 24.12
C VAL A 272 -1.15 17.54 24.02
N ARG A 273 -1.60 18.06 25.16
CA ARG A 273 -2.23 19.37 25.32
C ARG A 273 -1.45 20.19 26.35
N ARG A 274 -1.31 21.48 26.11
CA ARG A 274 -0.69 22.39 27.08
C ARG A 274 -1.77 23.04 27.95
N PRO A 275 -1.53 23.29 29.23
CA PRO A 275 -2.57 23.84 30.12
C PRO A 275 -3.15 25.17 29.68
N ASN A 276 -2.33 26.03 29.04
CA ASN A 276 -2.67 27.40 28.69
C ASN A 276 -2.61 27.62 27.16
N GLU A 277 -3.23 26.75 26.35
CA GLU A 277 -3.30 26.93 24.91
C GLU A 277 -4.26 28.06 24.54
N VAL A 278 -3.79 29.01 23.74
CA VAL A 278 -4.56 30.13 23.19
C VAL A 278 -4.63 29.99 21.68
N PHE A 279 -5.82 29.73 21.15
CA PHE A 279 -6.02 29.59 19.71
C PHE A 279 -6.17 30.96 19.05
N LEU A 280 -5.26 31.29 18.14
CA LEU A 280 -5.27 32.55 17.40
C LEU A 280 -6.35 32.54 16.31
N GLY A 281 -6.85 33.72 15.98
CA GLY A 281 -7.76 33.96 14.86
C GLY A 281 -7.00 34.00 13.51
N PRO A 282 -7.72 34.03 12.37
CA PRO A 282 -7.09 34.19 11.04
C PRO A 282 -6.25 35.46 10.97
N GLY A 283 -4.93 35.32 10.65
CA GLY A 283 -4.00 36.44 10.54
C GLY A 283 -3.55 37.06 11.87
N GLU A 284 -4.05 36.59 13.00
CA GLU A 284 -3.62 37.00 14.32
C GLU A 284 -2.22 36.48 14.63
N LYS A 285 -1.38 37.32 15.24
CA LYS A 285 -0.03 36.95 15.65
C LYS A 285 0.10 36.90 17.15
N PRO A 286 0.98 36.05 17.72
CA PRO A 286 1.27 36.08 19.13
C PRO A 286 1.71 37.48 19.58
N PRO A 287 1.39 37.91 20.83
CA PRO A 287 1.91 39.16 21.38
C PRO A 287 3.44 39.23 21.29
N ALA A 288 3.95 40.42 21.05
CA ALA A 288 5.37 40.66 20.85
C ALA A 288 6.22 40.59 22.16
N ASP A 289 5.57 40.51 23.32
CA ASP A 289 6.23 40.46 24.63
C ASP A 289 6.94 39.10 24.80
N LYS A 290 8.21 39.10 24.53
CA LYS A 290 9.10 38.00 24.87
C LYS A 290 9.54 38.19 26.31
N CYS A 291 8.98 37.41 27.26
CA CYS A 291 9.72 37.07 28.47
C CYS A 291 11.00 36.34 28.03
N ASP A 292 12.16 36.72 28.58
CA ASP A 292 13.40 35.96 28.34
C ASP A 292 13.22 34.57 28.95
N GLU A 293 12.87 33.59 28.08
CA GLU A 293 12.61 32.19 28.46
C GLU A 293 13.86 31.55 29.11
N ALA A 294 15.03 32.12 28.88
CA ALA A 294 16.31 31.58 29.36
C ALA A 294 16.45 31.60 30.90
N ASP A 295 15.67 32.43 31.61
CA ASP A 295 15.75 32.60 33.05
C ASP A 295 14.61 31.92 33.83
N LEU A 296 13.67 31.26 33.14
CA LEU A 296 12.49 30.65 33.73
C LEU A 296 12.73 29.18 34.11
N SER A 297 12.23 28.77 35.28
CA SER A 297 12.13 27.36 35.65
C SER A 297 11.12 26.61 34.77
N GLN A 298 11.22 25.26 34.71
CA GLN A 298 10.27 24.44 33.97
C GLN A 298 8.81 24.65 34.41
N GLU A 299 8.59 24.85 35.70
CA GLU A 299 7.24 25.11 36.24
C GLU A 299 6.69 26.48 35.82
N GLU A 300 7.53 27.48 35.66
CA GLU A 300 7.15 28.82 35.17
C GLU A 300 6.88 28.79 33.66
N MET A 301 7.72 28.06 32.90
CA MET A 301 7.48 27.85 31.46
C MET A 301 6.14 27.15 31.18
N LEU A 302 5.73 26.19 32.03
CA LEU A 302 4.44 25.50 31.89
C LEU A 302 3.22 26.42 32.16
N LYS A 303 3.41 27.54 32.84
CA LYS A 303 2.35 28.54 33.12
C LYS A 303 2.22 29.57 32.01
N LEU A 304 3.18 29.68 31.11
CA LEU A 304 3.12 30.63 30.00
C LEU A 304 2.03 30.22 28.98
N PRO A 305 1.34 31.20 28.37
CA PRO A 305 0.41 30.90 27.30
C PRO A 305 1.12 30.33 26.08
N VAL A 306 0.59 29.25 25.53
CA VAL A 306 1.08 28.64 24.28
C VAL A 306 0.13 29.05 23.16
N TYR A 307 0.58 29.92 22.27
CA TYR A 307 -0.20 30.40 21.17
C TYR A 307 -0.22 29.38 20.02
N ILE A 308 -1.43 28.92 19.67
CA ILE A 308 -1.65 27.99 18.57
C ILE A 308 -2.11 28.79 17.35
N GLU A 309 -1.33 28.75 16.28
CA GLU A 309 -1.65 29.40 15.01
C GLU A 309 -2.99 28.92 14.47
N HIS A 310 -3.73 29.84 13.84
CA HIS A 310 -5.01 29.52 13.21
C HIS A 310 -4.86 28.38 12.20
N ARG A 311 -5.66 27.32 12.36
CA ARG A 311 -5.82 26.26 11.39
C ARG A 311 -7.23 26.32 10.81
N PRO A 312 -7.38 26.57 9.49
CA PRO A 312 -8.71 26.61 8.87
C PRO A 312 -9.37 25.24 8.95
N LYS A 313 -10.69 25.22 9.12
CA LYS A 313 -11.48 23.99 9.04
C LYS A 313 -11.34 23.38 7.63
N LYS A 314 -11.31 22.07 7.57
CA LYS A 314 -11.25 21.27 6.33
C LYS A 314 -12.32 20.20 6.38
N ASP A 315 -13.00 19.95 5.25
CA ASP A 315 -13.95 18.84 5.17
C ASP A 315 -13.24 17.52 5.41
N PRO A 316 -13.79 16.60 6.24
CA PRO A 316 -13.12 15.32 6.51
C PRO A 316 -12.86 14.50 5.25
N ARG A 317 -13.67 14.58 4.19
CA ARG A 317 -13.46 13.87 2.93
C ARG A 317 -12.17 14.31 2.19
N ASP A 318 -11.69 15.51 2.47
CA ASP A 318 -10.48 16.06 1.86
C ASP A 318 -9.23 15.84 2.70
N GLN A 319 -9.35 15.33 3.94
CA GLN A 319 -8.21 14.98 4.78
C GLN A 319 -7.54 13.70 4.29
N ARG A 320 -6.25 13.78 3.96
CA ARG A 320 -5.48 12.66 3.42
C ARG A 320 -4.39 12.23 4.40
N ILE A 321 -4.40 10.94 4.72
CA ILE A 321 -3.44 10.29 5.60
C ILE A 321 -2.63 9.29 4.77
N LEU A 322 -1.31 9.32 4.89
CA LEU A 322 -0.40 8.38 4.22
C LEU A 322 0.43 7.61 5.23
N ASP A 323 0.53 6.30 5.02
CA ASP A 323 1.60 5.47 5.56
C ASP A 323 2.48 4.98 4.39
N PRO A 324 3.71 5.52 4.23
CA PRO A 324 4.58 5.21 3.09
C PRO A 324 5.32 3.88 3.21
N ALA A 325 5.14 3.13 4.31
CA ALA A 325 5.68 1.81 4.57
C ALA A 325 4.67 1.03 5.44
N CYS A 326 3.44 0.87 4.94
CA CYS A 326 2.25 0.59 5.75
C CYS A 326 2.21 -0.81 6.40
N GLY A 327 3.02 -1.76 5.93
CA GLY A 327 2.97 -3.12 6.45
C GLY A 327 1.53 -3.67 6.43
N SER A 328 1.07 -4.16 7.57
CA SER A 328 -0.29 -4.65 7.75
C SER A 328 -1.34 -3.57 8.09
N GLY A 329 -0.98 -2.28 8.02
CA GLY A 329 -1.92 -1.16 8.11
C GLY A 329 -2.28 -0.68 9.51
N HIS A 330 -1.44 -0.90 10.53
CA HIS A 330 -1.77 -0.57 11.92
C HIS A 330 -2.08 0.91 12.15
N PHE A 331 -1.29 1.83 11.59
CA PHE A 331 -1.57 3.26 11.67
C PHE A 331 -2.89 3.61 10.98
N LEU A 332 -3.14 3.01 9.83
CA LEU A 332 -4.36 3.27 9.06
C LEU A 332 -5.61 2.76 9.78
N LEU A 333 -5.52 1.62 10.49
CA LEU A 333 -6.62 1.10 11.31
C LEU A 333 -7.01 2.02 12.45
N TYR A 334 -6.03 2.60 13.15
CA TYR A 334 -6.34 3.54 14.22
C TYR A 334 -6.78 4.91 13.70
N ALA A 335 -6.19 5.36 12.59
CA ALA A 335 -6.66 6.57 11.91
C ALA A 335 -8.12 6.42 11.42
N PHE A 336 -8.53 5.21 11.01
CA PHE A 336 -9.93 4.91 10.68
C PHE A 336 -10.86 5.20 11.87
N ASP A 337 -10.51 4.73 13.07
CA ASP A 337 -11.32 4.95 14.27
C ASP A 337 -11.46 6.45 14.60
N LEU A 338 -10.38 7.24 14.50
CA LEU A 338 -10.45 8.68 14.72
C LEU A 338 -11.28 9.40 13.65
N LEU A 339 -11.18 8.96 12.40
CA LEU A 339 -11.96 9.54 11.30
C LEU A 339 -13.47 9.34 11.47
N GLU A 340 -13.93 8.22 12.03
CA GLU A 340 -15.35 8.04 12.34
C GLU A 340 -15.88 9.17 13.23
N HIS A 341 -15.17 9.52 14.29
CA HIS A 341 -15.52 10.64 15.17
C HIS A 341 -15.42 11.99 14.44
N ILE A 342 -14.38 12.20 13.64
CA ILE A 342 -14.17 13.41 12.85
C ILE A 342 -15.34 13.67 11.89
N TYR A 343 -15.83 12.63 11.20
CA TYR A 343 -16.98 12.74 10.31
C TYR A 343 -18.26 13.14 11.05
N GLU A 344 -18.54 12.55 12.22
CA GLU A 344 -19.71 12.87 13.02
C GLU A 344 -19.67 14.31 13.57
N GLU A 345 -18.50 14.73 14.04
CA GLU A 345 -18.30 16.12 14.51
C GLU A 345 -18.44 17.15 13.37
N ALA A 346 -17.89 16.82 12.18
CA ALA A 346 -18.03 17.70 11.02
C ALA A 346 -19.49 17.84 10.57
N TRP A 347 -20.26 16.75 10.62
CA TRP A 347 -21.69 16.81 10.30
C TRP A 347 -22.50 17.64 11.33
N SER A 348 -22.10 17.59 12.58
CA SER A 348 -22.73 18.35 13.67
C SER A 348 -22.33 19.83 13.68
N ASP A 349 -21.31 20.23 12.91
CA ASP A 349 -20.80 21.60 12.83
C ASP A 349 -21.54 22.39 11.75
N PRO A 350 -22.33 23.44 12.12
CA PRO A 350 -23.05 24.26 11.15
C PRO A 350 -22.11 25.07 10.22
N GLU A 351 -20.84 25.25 10.61
CA GLU A 351 -19.81 25.93 9.82
C GLU A 351 -18.89 24.96 9.10
N SER A 352 -19.34 23.72 8.83
CA SER A 352 -18.57 22.75 8.10
C SER A 352 -18.25 23.23 6.68
N PRO A 353 -17.00 23.19 6.23
CA PRO A 353 -16.63 23.68 4.91
C PRO A 353 -17.15 22.75 3.80
N LYS A 354 -17.12 23.24 2.57
CA LYS A 354 -17.42 22.43 1.40
C LYS A 354 -16.23 21.53 1.07
N SER A 355 -16.52 20.28 0.68
CA SER A 355 -15.51 19.37 0.17
C SER A 355 -14.99 19.84 -1.19
N GLU A 356 -13.68 19.69 -1.41
CA GLU A 356 -13.04 19.91 -2.70
C GLU A 356 -13.52 18.87 -3.75
N VAL A 357 -13.89 17.67 -3.30
CA VAL A 357 -14.33 16.57 -4.16
C VAL A 357 -15.75 16.77 -4.68
N THR A 358 -16.69 17.17 -3.81
CA THR A 358 -18.11 17.26 -4.17
C THR A 358 -18.59 18.69 -4.39
N GLY A 359 -17.85 19.71 -3.92
CA GLY A 359 -18.27 21.11 -3.93
C GLY A 359 -19.42 21.45 -2.96
N ARG A 360 -19.80 20.47 -2.11
CA ARG A 360 -20.93 20.57 -1.17
C ARG A 360 -20.46 20.32 0.27
N THR A 361 -21.22 20.82 1.23
CA THR A 361 -20.96 20.53 2.64
C THR A 361 -21.37 19.08 2.95
N ILE A 362 -20.90 18.56 4.08
CA ILE A 362 -21.24 17.21 4.50
C ILE A 362 -22.73 17.06 4.81
N GLN A 363 -23.39 18.13 5.31
CA GLN A 363 -24.82 18.16 5.56
C GLN A 363 -25.65 18.21 4.27
N GLU A 364 -25.15 18.87 3.23
CA GLU A 364 -25.80 18.90 1.90
C GLU A 364 -25.76 17.54 1.20
N ASP A 365 -24.73 16.72 1.48
CA ASP A 365 -24.60 15.38 0.90
C ASP A 365 -25.30 14.30 1.75
N PHE A 366 -25.43 14.51 3.07
CA PHE A 366 -26.04 13.57 4.00
C PHE A 366 -27.08 14.26 4.88
N GLU A 367 -28.37 14.08 4.55
CA GLU A 367 -29.48 14.72 5.26
C GLU A 367 -29.63 14.24 6.72
N THR A 368 -29.15 13.02 7.03
CA THR A 368 -29.25 12.43 8.38
C THR A 368 -27.91 11.88 8.84
N LEU A 369 -27.68 11.94 10.15
CA LEU A 369 -26.48 11.36 10.78
C LEU A 369 -26.38 9.85 10.53
N ASP A 370 -27.50 9.12 10.53
CA ASP A 370 -27.50 7.69 10.25
C ASP A 370 -27.14 7.40 8.79
N GLY A 371 -27.55 8.26 7.87
CA GLY A 371 -27.13 8.21 6.47
C GLY A 371 -25.62 8.40 6.32
N LEU A 372 -25.07 9.39 7.02
CA LEU A 372 -23.63 9.60 7.07
C LEU A 372 -22.89 8.40 7.68
N ARG A 373 -23.28 7.95 8.86
CA ARG A 373 -22.66 6.81 9.56
C ARG A 373 -22.59 5.57 8.70
N ARG A 374 -23.60 5.35 7.88
CA ARG A 374 -23.65 4.24 6.94
C ARG A 374 -22.56 4.35 5.86
N GLU A 375 -22.36 5.54 5.31
CA GLU A 375 -21.39 5.77 4.22
C GLU A 375 -19.97 6.02 4.73
N THR A 376 -19.78 6.49 5.98
CA THR A 376 -18.49 6.88 6.55
C THR A 376 -17.40 5.82 6.41
N PRO A 377 -17.59 4.51 6.69
CA PRO A 377 -16.54 3.52 6.53
C PRO A 377 -16.01 3.43 5.09
N LYS A 378 -16.90 3.54 4.11
CA LYS A 378 -16.54 3.59 2.69
C LYS A 378 -15.76 4.85 2.35
N LEU A 379 -16.26 6.03 2.78
CA LEU A 379 -15.59 7.31 2.54
C LEU A 379 -14.17 7.33 3.10
N ILE A 380 -13.97 6.80 4.31
CA ILE A 380 -12.66 6.72 4.95
C ILE A 380 -11.68 5.91 4.09
N ILE A 381 -12.08 4.73 3.61
CA ILE A 381 -11.21 3.86 2.82
C ILE A 381 -10.94 4.44 1.42
N GLU A 382 -11.95 5.02 0.77
CA GLU A 382 -11.82 5.51 -0.60
C GLU A 382 -11.17 6.89 -0.71
N HIS A 383 -11.23 7.74 0.34
CA HIS A 383 -10.77 9.13 0.26
C HIS A 383 -9.63 9.47 1.24
N ASN A 384 -9.64 8.92 2.45
CA ASN A 384 -8.75 9.40 3.50
C ASN A 384 -7.47 8.58 3.65
N LEU A 385 -7.58 7.24 3.64
CA LEU A 385 -6.48 6.36 3.99
C LEU A 385 -5.69 5.93 2.76
N HIS A 386 -4.38 6.18 2.79
CA HIS A 386 -3.46 5.84 1.74
C HIS A 386 -2.28 5.06 2.32
N GLY A 387 -1.87 3.98 1.67
CA GLY A 387 -0.75 3.16 2.10
C GLY A 387 0.12 2.74 0.93
N ILE A 388 1.43 2.72 1.15
CA ILE A 388 2.41 2.20 0.19
C ILE A 388 3.23 1.12 0.89
N ASP A 389 3.45 0.00 0.24
CA ASP A 389 4.42 -1.01 0.69
C ASP A 389 5.13 -1.63 -0.51
N ILE A 390 6.34 -2.14 -0.30
CA ILE A 390 7.11 -2.89 -1.31
C ILE A 390 6.74 -4.38 -1.33
N ASP A 391 6.03 -4.87 -0.31
CA ASP A 391 5.57 -6.26 -0.21
C ASP A 391 4.08 -6.35 -0.60
N PRO A 392 3.73 -6.97 -1.74
CA PRO A 392 2.33 -7.12 -2.15
C PRO A 392 1.48 -7.89 -1.14
N ARG A 393 2.12 -8.74 -0.32
CA ARG A 393 1.44 -9.47 0.76
C ARG A 393 0.99 -8.53 1.88
N ALA A 394 1.80 -7.52 2.21
CA ALA A 394 1.44 -6.49 3.18
C ALA A 394 0.21 -5.70 2.71
N VAL A 395 0.19 -5.31 1.44
CA VAL A 395 -0.94 -4.60 0.81
C VAL A 395 -2.24 -5.41 0.89
N GLN A 396 -2.20 -6.71 0.60
CA GLN A 396 -3.36 -7.60 0.74
C GLN A 396 -3.88 -7.62 2.18
N ILE A 397 -2.99 -7.72 3.16
CA ILE A 397 -3.34 -7.77 4.59
C ILE A 397 -3.91 -6.42 5.06
N ALA A 398 -3.29 -5.31 4.69
CA ALA A 398 -3.78 -3.97 5.06
C ALA A 398 -5.17 -3.70 4.47
N ALA A 399 -5.40 -4.05 3.21
CA ALA A 399 -6.71 -3.94 2.57
C ALA A 399 -7.78 -4.79 3.27
N LEU A 400 -7.45 -6.06 3.59
CA LEU A 400 -8.34 -6.94 4.34
C LEU A 400 -8.65 -6.40 5.74
N ALA A 401 -7.65 -5.92 6.47
CA ALA A 401 -7.82 -5.40 7.82
C ALA A 401 -8.73 -4.16 7.84
N LEU A 402 -8.56 -3.23 6.89
CA LEU A 402 -9.44 -2.07 6.73
C LEU A 402 -10.87 -2.47 6.35
N TRP A 403 -11.02 -3.43 5.45
CA TRP A 403 -12.34 -3.95 5.09
C TRP A 403 -13.04 -4.59 6.29
N LEU A 404 -12.33 -5.41 7.08
CA LEU A 404 -12.86 -6.01 8.31
C LEU A 404 -13.27 -4.95 9.34
N ARG A 405 -12.53 -3.84 9.44
CA ARG A 405 -12.87 -2.72 10.30
C ARG A 405 -14.17 -2.06 9.85
N ALA A 406 -14.34 -1.78 8.56
CA ALA A 406 -15.58 -1.26 8.00
C ALA A 406 -16.77 -2.21 8.25
N GLN A 407 -16.58 -3.52 8.07
CA GLN A 407 -17.61 -4.52 8.35
C GLN A 407 -18.02 -4.54 9.83
N LYS A 408 -17.06 -4.34 10.74
CA LYS A 408 -17.31 -4.25 12.19
C LYS A 408 -18.18 -3.03 12.52
N THR A 409 -17.86 -1.86 11.96
CA THR A 409 -18.65 -0.63 12.13
C THR A 409 -20.07 -0.81 11.63
N TRP A 410 -20.27 -1.32 10.41
CA TRP A 410 -21.61 -1.56 9.88
C TRP A 410 -22.41 -2.59 10.71
N LYS A 411 -21.75 -3.62 11.24
CA LYS A 411 -22.38 -4.58 12.15
C LYS A 411 -22.84 -3.90 13.45
N ASN A 412 -22.02 -3.02 14.03
CA ASN A 412 -22.36 -2.26 15.23
C ASN A 412 -23.53 -1.31 14.97
N LEU A 413 -23.68 -0.78 13.76
CA LEU A 413 -24.84 -0.01 13.32
C LEU A 413 -26.08 -0.87 13.02
N GLY A 414 -25.99 -2.21 13.17
CA GLY A 414 -27.11 -3.14 12.92
C GLY A 414 -27.40 -3.38 11.44
N LEU A 415 -26.53 -2.97 10.51
CA LEU A 415 -26.75 -3.13 9.06
C LEU A 415 -26.54 -4.58 8.61
N LYS A 416 -27.54 -5.11 7.90
CA LYS A 416 -27.42 -6.41 7.22
C LYS A 416 -26.47 -6.29 6.02
N ALA A 417 -25.91 -7.40 5.55
CA ALA A 417 -24.94 -7.42 4.44
C ALA A 417 -25.44 -6.65 3.20
N GLN A 418 -26.70 -6.84 2.79
CA GLN A 418 -27.28 -6.18 1.61
C GLN A 418 -27.48 -4.65 1.78
N GLN A 419 -27.40 -4.15 3.00
CA GLN A 419 -27.57 -2.72 3.31
C GLN A 419 -26.23 -1.98 3.41
N ARG A 420 -25.11 -2.71 3.40
CA ARG A 420 -23.78 -2.14 3.53
C ARG A 420 -23.31 -1.54 2.21
N PRO A 421 -22.76 -0.32 2.22
CA PRO A 421 -22.16 0.27 1.04
C PRO A 421 -21.00 -0.59 0.51
N ARG A 422 -20.90 -0.73 -0.78
CA ARG A 422 -19.80 -1.44 -1.42
C ARG A 422 -18.56 -0.54 -1.47
N ILE A 423 -17.40 -1.07 -1.09
CA ILE A 423 -16.11 -0.41 -1.22
C ILE A 423 -15.56 -0.72 -2.61
N ALA A 424 -15.54 0.25 -3.50
CA ALA A 424 -15.15 0.04 -4.89
C ALA A 424 -13.62 0.00 -5.08
N ARG A 425 -12.87 0.71 -4.24
CA ARG A 425 -11.40 0.79 -4.31
C ARG A 425 -10.78 1.03 -2.94
N SER A 426 -9.52 0.65 -2.83
CA SER A 426 -8.64 0.98 -1.72
C SER A 426 -7.43 1.76 -2.26
N ASN A 427 -6.93 2.72 -1.50
CA ASN A 427 -5.70 3.44 -1.84
C ASN A 427 -4.48 2.81 -1.16
N ILE A 428 -4.47 1.49 -0.99
CA ILE A 428 -3.32 0.74 -0.51
C ILE A 428 -2.65 0.10 -1.72
N VAL A 429 -1.41 0.50 -2.01
CA VAL A 429 -0.73 0.14 -3.25
C VAL A 429 0.63 -0.50 -3.00
N THR A 430 1.03 -1.37 -3.91
CA THR A 430 2.37 -1.97 -3.91
C THR A 430 3.31 -1.11 -4.75
N ALA A 431 4.49 -0.80 -4.21
CA ALA A 431 5.58 -0.21 -4.96
C ALA A 431 6.37 -1.34 -5.64
N GLU A 432 6.00 -1.67 -6.86
CA GLU A 432 6.67 -2.67 -7.69
C GLU A 432 7.24 -2.04 -8.95
N PRO A 433 8.32 -2.64 -9.53
CA PRO A 433 8.75 -2.27 -10.88
C PRO A 433 7.61 -2.46 -11.88
N MET A 434 7.59 -1.67 -12.93
CA MET A 434 6.72 -1.95 -14.07
C MET A 434 7.05 -3.33 -14.68
N PRO A 435 6.09 -4.00 -15.35
CA PRO A 435 6.29 -5.32 -15.93
C PRO A 435 7.55 -5.41 -16.82
N GLY A 436 8.29 -6.53 -16.72
CA GLY A 436 9.56 -6.70 -17.40
C GLY A 436 9.48 -7.21 -18.84
N GLU A 437 8.28 -7.50 -19.37
CA GLU A 437 8.07 -8.04 -20.70
C GLU A 437 8.25 -6.97 -21.79
N GLU A 438 9.45 -6.91 -22.38
CA GLU A 438 9.76 -5.92 -23.42
C GLU A 438 8.89 -6.06 -24.67
N ASP A 439 8.51 -7.27 -25.06
CA ASP A 439 7.64 -7.52 -26.22
C ASP A 439 6.25 -6.91 -25.99
N MET A 440 5.69 -7.08 -24.82
CA MET A 440 4.38 -6.52 -24.46
C MET A 440 4.44 -5.01 -24.25
N ARG A 441 5.51 -4.51 -23.61
CA ARG A 441 5.75 -3.09 -23.48
C ARG A 441 5.76 -2.39 -24.82
N ARG A 442 6.54 -2.92 -25.78
CA ARG A 442 6.64 -2.37 -27.14
C ARG A 442 5.30 -2.45 -27.88
N GLU A 443 4.57 -3.57 -27.74
CA GLU A 443 3.24 -3.73 -28.33
C GLU A 443 2.26 -2.70 -27.77
N PHE A 444 2.25 -2.52 -26.45
CA PHE A 444 1.40 -1.56 -25.76
C PHE A 444 1.74 -0.12 -26.12
N THR A 445 3.02 0.28 -26.01
CA THR A 445 3.44 1.67 -26.27
C THR A 445 3.31 2.07 -27.72
N ALA A 446 3.49 1.14 -28.68
CA ALA A 446 3.23 1.37 -30.10
C ALA A 446 1.75 1.56 -30.41
N GLY A 447 0.85 1.01 -29.59
CA GLY A 447 -0.61 1.19 -29.73
C GLY A 447 -1.14 2.52 -29.20
N LEU A 448 -0.38 3.22 -28.37
CA LEU A 448 -0.79 4.49 -27.76
C LEU A 448 -0.79 5.63 -28.78
N LYS A 449 -1.86 6.42 -28.71
CA LYS A 449 -2.02 7.62 -29.56
C LYS A 449 -2.31 8.85 -28.68
N PRO A 450 -1.61 9.96 -28.89
CA PRO A 450 -0.51 10.13 -29.83
C PRO A 450 0.78 9.40 -29.38
N ARG A 451 1.73 9.18 -30.27
CA ARG A 451 2.97 8.40 -30.03
C ARG A 451 3.80 8.93 -28.85
N VAL A 452 3.73 10.22 -28.57
CA VAL A 452 4.41 10.82 -27.41
C VAL A 452 3.97 10.16 -26.10
N LEU A 453 2.73 9.69 -25.97
CA LEU A 453 2.27 8.95 -24.78
C LEU A 453 3.03 7.62 -24.64
N GLY A 454 3.26 6.90 -25.73
CA GLY A 454 4.07 5.67 -25.73
C GLY A 454 5.49 5.91 -25.24
N GLN A 455 6.12 6.99 -25.71
CA GLN A 455 7.48 7.37 -25.30
C GLN A 455 7.56 7.78 -23.83
N ILE A 456 6.55 8.51 -23.32
CA ILE A 456 6.43 8.85 -21.90
C ILE A 456 6.29 7.58 -21.06
N VAL A 457 5.46 6.64 -21.49
CA VAL A 457 5.28 5.35 -20.82
C VAL A 457 6.59 4.57 -20.82
N ASP A 458 7.32 4.50 -21.93
CA ASP A 458 8.64 3.84 -21.97
C ASP A 458 9.64 4.46 -20.98
N GLU A 459 9.67 5.78 -20.86
CA GLU A 459 10.50 6.49 -19.88
C GLU A 459 10.06 6.15 -18.43
N MET A 460 8.74 6.10 -18.16
CA MET A 460 8.22 5.72 -16.86
C MET A 460 8.61 4.28 -16.48
N PHE A 461 8.54 3.34 -17.42
CA PHE A 461 8.97 1.96 -17.19
C PHE A 461 10.45 1.88 -16.79
N GLU A 462 11.31 2.66 -17.45
CA GLU A 462 12.74 2.71 -17.11
C GLU A 462 12.98 3.31 -15.71
N LYS A 463 12.29 4.39 -15.36
CA LYS A 463 12.42 5.06 -14.06
C LYS A 463 11.86 4.21 -12.90
N MET A 464 10.85 3.39 -13.17
CA MET A 464 10.21 2.51 -12.17
C MET A 464 11.00 1.23 -11.86
N LYS A 465 12.09 0.93 -12.55
CA LYS A 465 12.87 -0.31 -12.32
C LYS A 465 13.30 -0.54 -10.87
N LEU A 466 13.52 0.54 -10.11
CA LEU A 466 13.91 0.46 -8.70
C LEU A 466 12.73 0.65 -7.72
N ALA A 467 11.48 0.67 -8.19
CA ALA A 467 10.32 0.92 -7.31
C ALA A 467 10.22 -0.11 -6.17
N GLY A 468 10.41 -1.41 -6.47
CA GLY A 468 10.39 -2.45 -5.44
C GLY A 468 11.55 -2.37 -4.43
N GLU A 469 12.65 -1.69 -4.77
CA GLU A 469 13.83 -1.55 -3.91
C GLU A 469 13.86 -0.24 -3.12
N ALA A 470 13.24 0.80 -3.65
CA ALA A 470 13.25 2.14 -3.09
C ALA A 470 11.88 2.56 -2.51
N GLY A 471 10.79 1.92 -2.95
CA GLY A 471 9.45 2.30 -2.52
C GLY A 471 9.18 3.78 -2.80
N SER A 472 8.53 4.47 -1.87
CA SER A 472 8.23 5.90 -1.96
C SER A 472 9.47 6.81 -2.04
N LEU A 473 10.68 6.30 -1.72
CA LEU A 473 11.94 7.03 -1.86
C LEU A 473 12.36 7.25 -3.32
N LEU A 474 11.71 6.60 -4.27
CA LEU A 474 12.03 6.73 -5.70
C LEU A 474 11.82 8.15 -6.25
N LYS A 475 10.96 8.98 -5.62
CA LYS A 475 10.55 10.32 -6.11
C LYS A 475 10.11 10.31 -7.58
N ILE A 476 9.35 9.28 -7.94
CA ILE A 476 8.95 9.01 -9.35
C ILE A 476 8.17 10.18 -9.96
N GLU A 477 7.41 10.92 -9.16
CA GLU A 477 6.66 12.10 -9.60
C GLU A 477 7.57 13.23 -10.10
N GLU A 478 8.76 13.39 -9.52
CA GLU A 478 9.75 14.39 -9.98
C GLU A 478 10.35 13.96 -11.31
N GLU A 479 10.69 12.68 -11.45
CA GLU A 479 11.23 12.12 -12.70
C GLU A 479 10.22 12.25 -13.85
N ILE A 480 8.94 11.93 -13.59
CA ILE A 480 7.86 12.09 -14.59
C ILE A 480 7.64 13.55 -14.95
N LYS A 481 7.60 14.44 -13.94
CA LYS A 481 7.46 15.89 -14.18
C LYS A 481 8.59 16.41 -15.06
N ASN A 482 9.82 15.96 -14.81
CA ASN A 482 10.98 16.32 -15.61
C ASN A 482 10.89 15.78 -17.05
N ALA A 483 10.44 14.54 -17.24
CA ALA A 483 10.23 13.94 -18.56
C ALA A 483 9.14 14.66 -19.35
N LEU A 484 8.00 14.96 -18.72
CA LEU A 484 6.91 15.74 -19.32
C LEU A 484 7.36 17.17 -19.69
N ALA A 485 8.11 17.84 -18.81
CA ALA A 485 8.65 19.18 -19.08
C ALA A 485 9.65 19.16 -20.25
N ALA A 486 10.50 18.13 -20.33
CA ALA A 486 11.42 17.94 -21.45
C ALA A 486 10.67 17.69 -22.76
N ALA A 487 9.65 16.85 -22.77
CA ALA A 487 8.80 16.59 -23.92
C ALA A 487 8.09 17.87 -24.39
N LYS A 488 7.49 18.61 -23.46
CA LYS A 488 6.84 19.90 -23.75
C LYS A 488 7.80 20.91 -24.34
N LYS A 489 9.00 21.06 -23.76
CA LYS A 489 10.04 21.95 -24.26
C LYS A 489 10.51 21.58 -25.67
N GLN A 490 10.72 20.29 -25.94
CA GLN A 490 11.08 19.81 -27.29
C GLN A 490 9.96 20.07 -28.29
N TRP A 491 8.71 19.88 -27.92
CA TRP A 491 7.56 20.18 -28.77
C TRP A 491 7.48 21.68 -29.11
N GLU A 492 7.68 22.59 -28.11
CA GLU A 492 7.74 24.05 -28.31
C GLU A 492 8.90 24.50 -29.21
N GLN A 493 10.01 23.74 -29.20
CA GLN A 493 11.21 24.04 -30.02
C GLN A 493 11.21 23.35 -31.38
N SER A 494 10.22 22.52 -31.70
CA SER A 494 10.12 21.86 -33.01
C SER A 494 9.97 22.88 -34.14
N PRO A 495 10.72 22.76 -35.25
CA PRO A 495 10.65 23.71 -36.36
C PRO A 495 9.23 23.81 -36.92
N LYS A 496 8.74 25.02 -37.12
CA LYS A 496 7.42 25.22 -37.74
C LYS A 496 7.46 24.68 -39.17
N ALA A 497 6.46 23.88 -39.59
CA ALA A 497 6.41 23.25 -40.93
C ALA A 497 6.47 24.23 -42.09
N GLU A 498 6.05 25.47 -41.90
CA GLU A 498 6.16 26.51 -42.89
C GLU A 498 7.63 26.87 -43.29
N GLN A 499 8.60 26.74 -42.37
CA GLN A 499 9.99 26.94 -42.65
C GLN A 499 10.63 25.78 -43.42
N MET A 500 10.17 24.54 -43.17
CA MET A 500 10.68 23.36 -43.89
C MET A 500 10.17 23.27 -45.35
N LEU A 501 8.98 23.81 -45.65
CA LEU A 501 8.41 23.83 -47.01
C LEU A 501 9.00 24.89 -47.90
N LEU A 502 9.51 26.01 -47.34
CA LEU A 502 10.04 27.13 -48.10
C LEU A 502 11.55 27.02 -48.41
N PHE A 503 12.32 26.30 -47.61
CA PHE A 503 13.80 26.19 -47.78
C PHE A 503 14.32 24.78 -47.39
N PRO A 504 14.09 23.75 -48.23
CA PRO A 504 14.53 22.38 -47.93
C PRO A 504 16.07 22.23 -47.80
N GLU A 505 16.85 23.15 -48.41
CA GLU A 505 18.33 23.11 -48.37
C GLU A 505 18.92 23.70 -47.08
N HIS A 506 18.13 24.34 -46.25
CA HIS A 506 18.57 24.96 -44.98
C HIS A 506 17.98 24.31 -43.74
N ALA A 507 17.44 23.10 -43.88
CA ALA A 507 17.02 22.34 -42.72
C ALA A 507 18.23 22.08 -41.81
N PRO A 508 18.23 22.51 -40.54
CA PRO A 508 19.30 22.17 -39.62
C PRO A 508 19.39 20.65 -39.54
N PRO A 509 20.63 20.08 -39.37
CA PRO A 509 20.78 18.64 -39.23
C PRO A 509 19.81 18.17 -38.13
N CYS A 510 18.99 17.19 -38.46
CA CYS A 510 18.00 16.59 -37.54
C CYS A 510 18.66 16.36 -36.21
N GLN A 511 18.43 17.22 -35.24
CA GLN A 511 18.65 16.87 -33.86
C GLN A 511 17.61 15.77 -33.59
N LEU A 512 18.09 14.56 -33.27
CA LEU A 512 17.26 13.45 -32.84
C LEU A 512 16.38 13.94 -31.70
N SER A 513 15.11 14.22 -32.00
CA SER A 513 14.11 14.52 -30.99
C SER A 513 13.94 13.26 -30.15
N LEU A 514 14.05 13.40 -28.84
CA LEU A 514 13.81 12.28 -27.91
C LEU A 514 12.35 11.81 -28.00
N PHE A 515 11.43 12.68 -28.42
CA PHE A 515 10.00 12.39 -28.48
C PHE A 515 9.43 12.64 -29.88
N ASP A 516 8.57 11.74 -30.36
CA ASP A 516 7.90 11.81 -31.66
C ASP A 516 6.48 12.34 -31.50
N PHE A 517 6.21 13.53 -32.07
CA PHE A 517 4.93 14.21 -32.01
C PHE A 517 4.17 14.15 -33.35
N SER A 518 4.62 13.35 -34.32
CA SER A 518 4.15 13.38 -35.71
C SER A 518 2.67 13.05 -35.92
N ASP A 519 2.03 12.38 -34.96
CA ASP A 519 0.63 11.93 -35.04
C ASP A 519 -0.34 12.71 -34.15
N LEU A 520 0.12 13.82 -33.53
CA LEU A 520 -0.79 14.71 -32.80
C LEU A 520 -1.83 15.41 -33.69
N GLY A 521 -1.80 15.16 -35.03
CA GLY A 521 -2.77 15.69 -35.99
C GLY A 521 -2.74 17.22 -36.14
N LEU A 522 -1.78 17.85 -35.51
CA LEU A 522 -1.58 19.29 -35.52
C LEU A 522 -0.50 19.59 -36.55
N SER A 523 -0.86 20.23 -37.62
CA SER A 523 0.10 21.07 -38.35
C SER A 523 0.88 21.88 -37.31
N PRO A 524 2.20 22.06 -37.47
CA PRO A 524 3.01 22.76 -36.48
C PRO A 524 2.33 24.07 -36.09
N PRO A 525 2.39 24.46 -34.82
CA PRO A 525 1.49 25.43 -34.25
C PRO A 525 1.60 26.79 -34.96
N THR A 526 0.54 27.14 -35.67
CA THR A 526 0.15 28.56 -35.69
C THR A 526 -0.11 28.96 -34.24
N ALA A 527 0.37 30.12 -33.82
CA ALA A 527 0.54 30.61 -32.46
C ALA A 527 -0.70 30.49 -31.50
N HIS A 528 -1.77 29.74 -31.85
CA HIS A 528 -3.02 29.59 -31.11
C HIS A 528 -3.44 28.16 -30.79
N CYS A 529 -2.66 27.14 -31.12
CA CYS A 529 -2.97 25.73 -30.78
C CYS A 529 -1.81 25.10 -30.05
N LEU A 530 -1.57 25.53 -28.81
CA LEU A 530 -0.89 24.68 -27.81
C LEU A 530 -1.81 23.49 -27.54
N PRO A 531 -1.30 22.23 -27.41
CA PRO A 531 -2.09 21.19 -26.77
C PRO A 531 -2.53 21.77 -25.44
N HIS A 532 -3.85 21.83 -25.25
CA HIS A 532 -4.42 22.42 -24.04
C HIS A 532 -3.71 21.84 -22.82
N THR A 533 -3.55 22.61 -21.77
CA THR A 533 -3.15 22.16 -20.42
C THR A 533 -3.84 20.83 -20.08
N ASP A 534 -5.08 20.67 -20.49
CA ASP A 534 -5.92 19.48 -20.37
C ASP A 534 -5.32 18.19 -20.97
N PHE A 535 -4.52 18.27 -22.05
CA PHE A 535 -3.91 17.07 -22.64
C PHE A 535 -2.92 16.38 -21.68
N TRP A 536 -2.07 17.17 -21.06
CA TRP A 536 -1.05 16.65 -20.15
C TRP A 536 -1.65 16.23 -18.79
N GLU A 537 -2.72 16.87 -18.38
CA GLU A 537 -3.49 16.51 -17.20
C GLU A 537 -4.28 15.20 -17.40
N GLN A 538 -4.77 14.97 -18.64
CA GLN A 538 -5.52 13.76 -19.01
C GLN A 538 -4.62 12.60 -19.50
N ALA A 539 -3.31 12.80 -19.64
CA ALA A 539 -2.41 11.80 -20.20
C ALA A 539 -2.42 10.50 -19.38
N GLU A 540 -2.51 10.59 -18.07
CA GLU A 540 -2.55 9.45 -17.16
C GLU A 540 -3.85 8.65 -17.33
N ASP A 541 -5.01 9.31 -17.35
CA ASP A 541 -6.30 8.66 -17.56
C ASP A 541 -6.34 7.92 -18.91
N ARG A 542 -5.81 8.54 -19.95
CA ARG A 542 -5.71 7.93 -21.29
C ARG A 542 -4.82 6.69 -21.31
N ILE A 543 -3.72 6.72 -20.57
CA ILE A 543 -2.81 5.57 -20.44
C ILE A 543 -3.50 4.44 -19.67
N LEU A 544 -4.20 4.74 -18.58
CA LEU A 544 -4.94 3.76 -17.78
C LEU A 544 -6.09 3.13 -18.57
N ASP A 545 -6.84 3.92 -19.32
CA ASP A 545 -7.93 3.40 -20.19
C ASP A 545 -7.36 2.51 -21.30
N ALA A 546 -6.26 2.92 -21.92
CA ALA A 546 -5.58 2.10 -22.92
C ALA A 546 -5.03 0.77 -22.34
N LEU A 547 -4.58 0.76 -21.07
CA LEU A 547 -4.17 -0.47 -20.37
C LEU A 547 -5.36 -1.42 -20.15
N ARG A 548 -6.52 -0.88 -19.76
CA ARG A 548 -7.75 -1.69 -19.62
C ARG A 548 -8.16 -2.31 -20.95
N GLU A 549 -8.20 -1.50 -22.02
CA GLU A 549 -8.48 -1.99 -23.36
C GLU A 549 -7.46 -3.05 -23.84
N TYR A 550 -6.17 -2.86 -23.51
CA TYR A 550 -5.11 -3.81 -23.84
C TYR A 550 -5.34 -5.16 -23.13
N ALA A 551 -5.75 -5.13 -21.86
CA ALA A 551 -6.10 -6.34 -21.11
C ALA A 551 -7.32 -7.06 -21.69
N GLU A 552 -8.34 -6.32 -22.15
CA GLU A 552 -9.59 -6.88 -22.70
C GLU A 552 -9.41 -7.47 -24.11
N ARG A 553 -8.52 -6.91 -24.93
CA ARG A 553 -8.22 -7.42 -26.29
C ARG A 553 -7.49 -8.77 -26.33
N ALA A 554 -7.32 -9.42 -25.20
CA ALA A 554 -6.57 -10.65 -25.10
C ALA A 554 -7.34 -11.86 -25.63
N GLU A 555 -7.44 -11.98 -26.96
CA GLU A 555 -7.84 -13.19 -27.65
C GLU A 555 -6.60 -14.04 -28.01
N ASN A 556 -6.70 -15.37 -27.87
CA ASN A 556 -5.73 -16.36 -28.33
C ASN A 556 -4.39 -16.51 -27.59
N GLY A 557 -4.35 -17.35 -26.55
CA GLY A 557 -3.09 -17.95 -26.01
C GLY A 557 -2.15 -17.03 -25.22
N ARG A 558 -2.28 -15.71 -25.36
CA ARG A 558 -1.49 -14.69 -24.60
C ARG A 558 -2.33 -13.89 -23.62
N ALA A 559 -3.58 -14.27 -23.40
CA ALA A 559 -4.53 -13.53 -22.58
C ALA A 559 -4.02 -13.33 -21.14
N THR A 560 -3.50 -14.36 -20.51
CA THR A 560 -3.02 -14.30 -19.12
C THR A 560 -1.81 -13.37 -18.97
N ARG A 561 -0.81 -13.46 -19.86
CA ARG A 561 0.38 -12.60 -19.82
C ARG A 561 0.03 -11.13 -20.04
N ARG A 562 -0.85 -10.81 -20.99
CA ARG A 562 -1.32 -9.43 -21.23
C ARG A 562 -2.10 -8.90 -20.05
N ARG A 563 -2.93 -9.73 -19.43
CA ARG A 563 -3.67 -9.36 -18.22
C ARG A 563 -2.70 -9.06 -17.06
N LEU A 564 -1.73 -9.93 -16.80
CA LEU A 564 -0.69 -9.69 -15.78
C LEU A 564 0.09 -8.40 -16.05
N PHE A 565 0.53 -8.21 -17.30
CA PHE A 565 1.22 -6.99 -17.71
C PHE A 565 0.36 -5.73 -17.43
N ALA A 566 -0.91 -5.75 -17.81
CA ALA A 566 -1.81 -4.61 -17.61
C ALA A 566 -2.13 -4.37 -16.13
N GLU A 567 -2.31 -5.43 -15.34
CA GLU A 567 -2.57 -5.33 -13.90
C GLU A 567 -1.35 -4.74 -13.16
N ASP A 568 -0.14 -5.21 -13.45
CA ASP A 568 1.09 -4.67 -12.80
C ASP A 568 1.39 -3.26 -13.27
N ALA A 569 1.19 -2.94 -14.55
CA ALA A 569 1.30 -1.58 -15.02
C ALA A 569 0.28 -0.65 -14.34
N ALA A 570 -0.97 -1.08 -14.17
CA ALA A 570 -1.99 -0.32 -13.45
C ALA A 570 -1.62 -0.10 -11.96
N ARG A 571 -1.02 -1.09 -11.30
CA ARG A 571 -0.47 -0.93 -9.93
C ARG A 571 0.65 0.08 -9.89
N GLY A 572 1.57 0.04 -10.88
CA GLY A 572 2.64 1.02 -11.00
C GLY A 572 2.10 2.45 -11.14
N PHE A 573 1.05 2.66 -11.95
CA PHE A 573 0.40 3.97 -12.08
C PHE A 573 -0.31 4.40 -10.80
N ALA A 574 -0.98 3.49 -10.09
CA ALA A 574 -1.59 3.79 -8.79
C ALA A 574 -0.53 4.22 -7.75
N PHE A 575 0.64 3.59 -7.75
CA PHE A 575 1.77 4.01 -6.91
C PHE A 575 2.26 5.42 -7.27
N ILE A 576 2.42 5.73 -8.56
CA ILE A 576 2.81 7.06 -9.05
C ILE A 576 1.79 8.12 -8.59
N ASP A 577 0.49 7.85 -8.72
CA ASP A 577 -0.57 8.76 -8.29
C ASP A 577 -0.44 9.09 -6.78
N LEU A 578 -0.21 8.09 -5.93
CA LEU A 578 -0.01 8.34 -4.51
C LEU A 578 1.25 9.19 -4.23
N CYS A 579 2.33 8.99 -4.97
CA CYS A 579 3.56 9.78 -4.83
C CYS A 579 3.40 11.26 -5.28
N ARG A 580 2.43 11.55 -6.16
CA ARG A 580 2.14 12.91 -6.64
C ARG A 580 1.25 13.71 -5.69
N ARG A 581 0.44 13.03 -4.87
CA ARG A 581 -0.49 13.67 -3.93
C ARG A 581 0.25 14.34 -2.79
N ARG A 582 -0.45 15.29 -2.15
CA ARG A 582 -0.03 15.88 -0.88
C ARG A 582 -0.98 15.42 0.22
N TYR A 583 -0.45 15.33 1.43
CA TYR A 583 -1.13 14.76 2.58
C TYR A 583 -1.20 15.74 3.74
N ASP A 584 -2.21 15.60 4.59
CA ASP A 584 -2.33 16.35 5.84
C ASP A 584 -1.54 15.66 6.97
N THR A 585 -1.50 14.32 6.90
CA THR A 585 -0.82 13.50 7.90
C THR A 585 -0.01 12.40 7.21
N VAL A 586 1.24 12.22 7.65
CA VAL A 586 2.08 11.07 7.30
C VAL A 586 2.44 10.32 8.59
N LEU A 587 2.19 9.02 8.62
CA LEU A 587 2.47 8.14 9.76
C LEU A 587 3.36 7.01 9.29
N MET A 588 4.41 6.67 10.04
CA MET A 588 5.33 5.63 9.58
C MET A 588 6.09 4.92 10.68
N ASN A 589 6.33 3.64 10.44
CA ASN A 589 7.42 2.85 11.02
C ASN A 589 8.32 2.41 9.86
N PRO A 590 9.24 3.28 9.40
CA PRO A 590 10.03 3.03 8.21
C PRO A 590 11.07 1.92 8.43
N PRO A 591 11.58 1.27 7.37
CA PRO A 591 12.68 0.33 7.49
C PRO A 591 13.94 1.01 8.05
N PHE A 592 14.75 0.23 8.79
CA PHE A 592 15.99 0.69 9.42
C PHE A 592 17.23 0.13 8.71
N GLY A 593 18.33 0.87 8.80
CA GLY A 593 19.66 0.43 8.35
C GLY A 593 20.02 0.90 6.95
N GLU A 594 20.97 0.18 6.34
CA GLU A 594 21.45 0.52 5.00
C GLU A 594 20.39 0.21 3.92
N PRO A 595 20.32 1.05 2.86
CA PRO A 595 19.46 0.76 1.72
C PRO A 595 19.84 -0.56 1.03
N ALA A 596 18.88 -1.15 0.31
CA ALA A 596 19.15 -2.30 -0.52
C ALA A 596 20.25 -1.96 -1.57
N LYS A 597 21.12 -2.94 -1.85
CA LYS A 597 22.26 -2.70 -2.76
C LYS A 597 21.89 -2.04 -4.09
N PRO A 598 20.79 -2.45 -4.78
CA PRO A 598 20.41 -1.82 -6.05
C PRO A 598 19.97 -0.36 -5.93
N SER A 599 19.33 0.02 -4.82
CA SER A 599 18.81 1.39 -4.60
C SER A 599 19.81 2.34 -3.92
N LYS A 600 20.97 1.85 -3.44
CA LYS A 600 21.92 2.66 -2.66
C LYS A 600 22.36 3.93 -3.39
N ALA A 601 22.79 3.82 -4.65
CA ALA A 601 23.23 4.95 -5.45
C ALA A 601 22.10 5.97 -5.70
N LEU A 602 20.86 5.50 -5.86
CA LEU A 602 19.68 6.36 -6.00
C LEU A 602 19.46 7.16 -4.73
N ILE A 603 19.45 6.49 -3.56
CA ILE A 603 19.17 7.12 -2.26
C ILE A 603 20.28 8.13 -1.92
N GLU A 604 21.56 7.80 -2.14
CA GLU A 604 22.66 8.72 -1.92
C GLU A 604 22.55 10.00 -2.76
N ARG A 605 22.06 9.89 -4.01
CA ARG A 605 21.84 11.02 -4.92
C ARG A 605 20.61 11.84 -4.53
N SER A 606 19.48 11.18 -4.24
CA SER A 606 18.19 11.84 -4.00
C SER A 606 18.04 12.39 -2.59
N PHE A 607 18.77 11.80 -1.62
CA PHE A 607 18.70 12.15 -0.20
C PHE A 607 20.10 12.37 0.40
N PRO A 608 20.90 13.33 -0.11
CA PRO A 608 22.30 13.50 0.32
C PRO A 608 22.44 13.91 1.80
N ARG A 609 21.39 14.47 2.42
CA ARG A 609 21.35 14.91 3.80
C ARG A 609 21.06 13.74 4.77
N THR A 610 20.39 12.70 4.27
CA THR A 610 19.83 11.59 5.08
C THR A 610 20.29 10.21 4.63
N LYS A 611 21.24 10.14 3.71
CA LYS A 611 21.74 8.90 3.07
C LYS A 611 22.32 7.84 4.02
N ASN A 612 22.59 8.19 5.27
CA ASN A 612 23.26 7.31 6.22
C ASN A 612 22.36 6.19 6.76
N ASP A 613 21.04 6.37 6.72
CA ASP A 613 20.08 5.35 7.10
C ASP A 613 18.75 5.57 6.37
N VAL A 614 18.11 4.49 5.99
CA VAL A 614 16.86 4.51 5.20
C VAL A 614 15.75 5.23 5.95
N TYR A 615 15.61 5.04 7.27
CA TYR A 615 14.57 5.74 8.04
C TYR A 615 14.65 7.26 7.94
N ALA A 616 15.87 7.82 7.90
CA ALA A 616 16.05 9.26 7.83
C ALA A 616 15.64 9.80 6.45
N ALA A 617 15.90 9.03 5.37
CA ALA A 617 15.41 9.35 4.03
C ALA A 617 13.87 9.27 3.96
N PHE A 618 13.23 8.29 4.63
CA PHE A 618 11.78 8.21 4.74
C PHE A 618 11.16 9.40 5.46
N VAL A 619 11.79 9.90 6.54
CA VAL A 619 11.33 11.10 7.24
C VAL A 619 11.44 12.34 6.34
N GLU A 620 12.59 12.54 5.66
CA GLU A 620 12.76 13.62 4.68
C GLU A 620 11.69 13.51 3.58
N ARG A 621 11.49 12.34 3.02
CA ARG A 621 10.46 12.08 2.01
C ARG A 621 9.03 12.34 2.53
N GLY A 622 8.72 11.89 3.73
CA GLY A 622 7.42 12.11 4.36
C GLY A 622 7.09 13.60 4.52
N LEU A 623 8.07 14.41 4.90
CA LEU A 623 7.93 15.87 4.97
C LEU A 623 7.69 16.48 3.58
N ASP A 624 8.40 16.01 2.54
CA ASP A 624 8.20 16.44 1.14
C ASP A 624 6.77 16.18 0.65
N LEU A 625 6.11 15.13 1.16
CA LEU A 625 4.75 14.75 0.76
C LEU A 625 3.65 15.48 1.51
N LEU A 626 3.96 16.24 2.57
CA LEU A 626 2.98 16.97 3.35
C LEU A 626 2.59 18.32 2.72
N HIS A 627 1.37 18.74 3.02
CA HIS A 627 0.97 20.13 2.87
C HIS A 627 1.69 21.03 3.89
N PRO A 628 1.87 22.34 3.62
CA PRO A 628 2.26 23.30 4.66
C PRO A 628 1.35 23.19 5.89
N GLY A 629 1.92 23.07 7.09
CA GLY A 629 1.18 22.80 8.32
C GLY A 629 0.72 21.36 8.52
N GLY A 630 1.01 20.45 7.57
CA GLY A 630 0.79 19.02 7.74
C GLY A 630 1.73 18.41 8.77
N ARG A 631 1.38 17.25 9.31
CA ARG A 631 2.12 16.59 10.38
C ARG A 631 2.61 15.20 10.02
N LEU A 632 3.86 14.93 10.41
CA LEU A 632 4.48 13.62 10.31
C LEU A 632 4.64 13.01 11.71
N GLY A 633 4.20 11.74 11.88
CA GLY A 633 4.47 10.92 13.04
C GLY A 633 5.36 9.74 12.66
N ALA A 634 6.49 9.59 13.32
CA ALA A 634 7.42 8.50 13.03
C ALA A 634 7.95 7.82 14.28
N ILE A 635 8.11 6.49 14.21
CA ILE A 635 8.96 5.74 15.12
C ILE A 635 10.23 5.34 14.39
N THR A 636 11.39 5.73 14.92
CA THR A 636 12.70 5.49 14.29
C THR A 636 13.74 5.09 15.32
N SER A 637 14.96 4.79 14.86
CA SER A 637 16.10 4.69 15.77
C SER A 637 16.39 6.04 16.40
N ARG A 638 16.61 6.09 17.72
CA ARG A 638 17.02 7.31 18.40
C ARG A 638 18.43 7.77 18.05
N THR A 639 19.24 6.90 17.41
CA THR A 639 20.64 7.21 17.06
C THR A 639 20.78 8.45 16.18
N GLY A 640 19.77 8.75 15.33
CA GLY A 640 19.75 9.95 14.52
C GLY A 640 19.81 11.27 15.32
N PHE A 641 19.33 11.27 16.55
CA PHE A 641 19.34 12.45 17.42
C PHE A 641 20.70 12.73 18.08
N PHE A 642 21.61 11.76 18.08
CA PHE A 642 22.89 11.86 18.81
C PHE A 642 24.14 11.75 17.92
N LEU A 643 24.11 10.91 16.87
CA LEU A 643 25.30 10.65 16.05
C LEU A 643 25.65 11.86 15.15
N SER A 644 26.96 12.12 15.02
CA SER A 644 27.49 13.19 14.16
C SER A 644 27.16 13.02 12.68
N SER A 645 27.03 11.77 12.20
CA SER A 645 26.62 11.46 10.83
C SER A 645 25.22 11.99 10.44
N PHE A 646 24.37 12.31 11.42
CA PHE A 646 23.03 12.85 11.23
C PHE A 646 22.93 14.36 11.54
N THR A 647 24.05 15.09 11.63
CA THR A 647 24.03 16.53 11.92
C THR A 647 23.16 17.31 10.91
N LYS A 648 23.32 17.07 9.60
CA LYS A 648 22.50 17.73 8.57
C LYS A 648 21.01 17.43 8.72
N TRP A 649 20.67 16.19 9.03
CA TRP A 649 19.28 15.81 9.28
C TRP A 649 18.67 16.61 10.44
N ARG A 650 19.40 16.77 11.56
CA ARG A 650 18.93 17.57 12.69
C ARG A 650 18.82 19.05 12.38
N GLU A 651 19.91 19.63 11.86
CA GLU A 651 20.03 21.08 11.71
C GLU A 651 19.22 21.63 10.52
N GLU A 652 19.21 20.91 9.41
CA GLU A 652 18.56 21.38 8.19
C GLU A 652 17.10 20.94 8.13
N ILE A 653 16.80 19.68 8.46
CA ILE A 653 15.43 19.12 8.33
C ILE A 653 14.64 19.37 9.61
N LEU A 654 15.06 18.81 10.75
CA LEU A 654 14.23 18.85 11.96
C LEU A 654 14.08 20.25 12.55
N LEU A 655 15.11 21.12 12.46
CA LEU A 655 15.09 22.44 13.08
C LEU A 655 14.76 23.58 12.13
N LYS A 656 15.01 23.44 10.82
CA LYS A 656 14.76 24.53 9.84
C LYS A 656 13.51 24.30 9.01
N GLU A 657 13.36 23.10 8.39
CA GLU A 657 12.25 22.80 7.49
C GLU A 657 10.99 22.34 8.23
N ALA A 658 11.17 21.64 9.35
CA ALA A 658 10.09 21.18 10.19
C ALA A 658 10.16 21.81 11.60
N LYS A 659 9.09 21.60 12.37
CA LYS A 659 8.99 21.95 13.79
C LYS A 659 8.69 20.69 14.57
N PRO A 660 9.60 20.21 15.43
CA PRO A 660 9.28 19.13 16.36
C PRO A 660 8.16 19.57 17.30
N THR A 661 7.10 18.79 17.39
CA THR A 661 5.93 19.10 18.23
C THR A 661 5.87 18.24 19.48
N VAL A 662 6.16 16.94 19.32
CA VAL A 662 6.18 15.96 20.42
C VAL A 662 7.33 14.99 20.20
N PHE A 663 7.99 14.57 21.29
CA PHE A 663 9.08 13.61 21.26
C PHE A 663 9.01 12.68 22.48
N ALA A 664 9.18 11.38 22.24
CA ALA A 664 9.28 10.35 23.27
C ALA A 664 10.48 9.44 23.00
N ASP A 665 11.46 9.42 23.91
CA ASP A 665 12.54 8.44 23.92
C ASP A 665 12.03 7.16 24.57
N LEU A 666 11.90 6.10 23.77
CA LEU A 666 11.30 4.84 24.21
C LEU A 666 12.34 3.78 24.61
N GLY A 667 13.61 3.97 24.24
CA GLY A 667 14.69 3.05 24.57
C GLY A 667 14.60 1.68 23.88
N TYR A 668 15.10 0.65 24.54
CA TYR A 668 15.13 -0.74 24.05
C TYR A 668 13.81 -1.50 24.27
N GLY A 669 13.60 -2.54 23.47
CA GLY A 669 12.52 -3.54 23.70
C GLY A 669 11.13 -3.08 23.29
N VAL A 670 11.02 -1.99 22.54
CA VAL A 670 9.75 -1.46 22.04
C VAL A 670 9.21 -2.29 20.87
N MET A 671 10.09 -2.64 19.94
CA MET A 671 9.74 -3.47 18.78
C MET A 671 10.26 -4.89 18.99
N ASP A 672 9.35 -5.87 18.84
CA ASP A 672 9.71 -7.29 18.99
C ASP A 672 10.83 -7.68 18.01
N SER A 673 11.89 -8.29 18.55
CA SER A 673 13.07 -8.77 17.79
C SER A 673 13.98 -7.68 17.19
N ALA A 674 13.71 -6.39 17.39
CA ALA A 674 14.61 -5.31 16.98
C ALA A 674 15.58 -4.97 18.13
N MET A 675 16.87 -5.08 17.89
CA MET A 675 17.92 -4.62 18.81
C MET A 675 18.23 -3.13 18.57
N VAL A 676 17.18 -2.30 18.54
CA VAL A 676 17.27 -0.87 18.24
C VAL A 676 16.65 -0.09 19.39
N GLU A 677 17.34 0.93 19.87
CA GLU A 677 16.74 1.94 20.75
C GLU A 677 15.83 2.83 19.91
N ALA A 678 14.54 2.86 20.26
CA ALA A 678 13.53 3.56 19.50
C ALA A 678 13.19 4.93 20.08
N ALA A 679 12.83 5.87 19.21
CA ALA A 679 12.19 7.13 19.55
C ALA A 679 10.95 7.34 18.69
N ALA A 680 9.87 7.82 19.29
CA ALA A 680 8.64 8.22 18.62
C ALA A 680 8.48 9.74 18.68
N TYR A 681 8.19 10.38 17.56
CA TYR A 681 8.13 11.84 17.48
C TYR A 681 7.17 12.32 16.40
N CYS A 682 6.69 13.54 16.59
CA CYS A 682 5.86 14.23 15.62
C CYS A 682 6.53 15.53 15.15
N LEU A 683 6.46 15.78 13.86
CA LEU A 683 6.99 16.96 13.19
C LEU A 683 5.85 17.68 12.45
N GLU A 684 5.88 19.02 12.44
CA GLU A 684 4.98 19.84 11.62
C GLU A 684 5.79 20.56 10.54
N VAL A 685 5.35 20.47 9.28
CA VAL A 685 5.94 21.27 8.20
C VAL A 685 5.61 22.73 8.44
N ARG A 686 6.59 23.61 8.37
CA ARG A 686 6.37 25.05 8.57
C ARG A 686 5.38 25.60 7.54
N ARG A 687 4.47 26.45 8.02
CA ARG A 687 3.40 27.07 7.20
C ARG A 687 3.94 28.16 6.29
#